data_7c887396ea868eaa46ffb8df2aba6c75
#
_entry.id   7c887396ea868eaa46ffb8df2aba6c75
#
_cell.length_a   1.000
_cell.length_b   1.000
_cell.length_c   1.000
_cell.angle_alpha   90.00
_cell.angle_beta   90.00
_cell.angle_gamma   90.00
#
_symmetry.space_group_name_H-M   'P 1'
#
loop_
_entity.id
_entity.type
_entity.pdbx_description
1 polymer ?
#
loop_
_entity_poly.entity_id
_entity_poly.type
_entity_poly.pdbx_seq_one_letter_code
_entity_poly.pdbx_strand_id
1 'polypeptide(L)'
;MDSQYIGAKFYSKSDLSIGWNLEKAEKIINVFDETNTGYTINNILEMYNICLLFDSKVMLQSWSEEYYRKLTSVANSFRPIIGRFFSDIDYLCIKTFYPEISIHYRDSFWDVFETYKIYKNISSEEFISLLEIFNVPLYIILEHKDIVQYYNKEISDYMNQSKSSAEILISHHLASKERNHKIYYIPSALQTNRRIEIIEKYIDREDANPNYLFLLSKSRGTKEFPISDKIRLKAKRQHERIVEKSFESGTGFSFGAIVGFSNNKEEIDVSYEDELNPKIIYSRLWLEENLDNPTLLNNFIYLFGYVDRFFRSTFPSNKNHIGSLERLVGVKGNREYAIGASFMLKEMISSMQIRAYYYELHKLDKRLENIFKWFFEEYLNNEFKAEGFSLLIPSSESSFLEKMRTMCSELDSILRQFMLFVNNGEIDMELLEISRNSPLIEDIPSFFVKKYGYIVDTELLNISYLLFSDQSELAYVESKKDYNNFADLIKNEDMLFSDFFEYQVLSLNWLKDKNIIHEDKHGYIRFRMEIVRILEDFYNNDVICLSYYKNSDLLDELITNKKVIFESTLFSKPEQDYLNYILNDRKFDNGPAIRNKYSHGNNTQRIEEHESDYYQLLKIFALMVIKINEEFCLKDNLTNDDNL
;
A
#
# COMPACT_ATOMS: atom_id res chain seq x y z
N MET A 1 -42.15 3.97 7.00
CA MET A 1 -40.95 3.33 6.45
C MET A 1 -41.19 3.22 4.97
N ASP A 2 -40.67 4.17 4.19
CA ASP A 2 -40.85 4.18 2.75
C ASP A 2 -40.18 2.94 2.17
N SER A 3 -40.92 2.17 1.37
CA SER A 3 -40.39 1.03 0.64
C SER A 3 -39.25 1.55 -0.26
N GLN A 4 -38.02 1.27 0.12
CA GLN A 4 -36.85 1.64 -0.66
C GLN A 4 -37.00 1.01 -2.06
N TYR A 5 -37.20 1.84 -3.08
CA TYR A 5 -37.20 1.39 -4.47
C TYR A 5 -35.82 0.86 -4.81
N ILE A 6 -35.71 -0.45 -5.00
CA ILE A 6 -34.44 -1.13 -5.30
C ILE A 6 -34.54 -1.65 -6.73
N GLY A 7 -34.29 -0.80 -7.70
CA GLY A 7 -34.25 -1.14 -9.11
C GLY A 7 -32.85 -1.51 -9.63
N ALA A 8 -32.70 -1.58 -10.97
CA ALA A 8 -31.42 -1.81 -11.60
C ALA A 8 -30.50 -0.60 -11.47
N LYS A 9 -29.24 -0.81 -11.06
CA LYS A 9 -28.23 0.24 -10.94
C LYS A 9 -26.90 -0.18 -11.53
N PHE A 10 -26.24 0.73 -12.23
CA PHE A 10 -24.87 0.58 -12.71
C PHE A 10 -23.90 1.26 -11.75
N TYR A 11 -22.90 0.54 -11.26
CA TYR A 11 -21.80 1.07 -10.47
C TYR A 11 -20.49 1.08 -11.27
N SER A 12 -20.08 -0.04 -11.83
CA SER A 12 -18.93 -0.17 -12.74
C SER A 12 -18.97 -1.50 -13.49
N LYS A 13 -18.09 -1.65 -14.49
CA LYS A 13 -17.95 -2.92 -15.24
C LYS A 13 -17.44 -4.08 -14.40
N SER A 14 -16.68 -3.79 -13.34
CA SER A 14 -16.06 -4.75 -12.45
C SER A 14 -16.79 -4.88 -11.12
N ASP A 15 -17.99 -4.33 -11.01
CA ASP A 15 -18.80 -4.44 -9.80
C ASP A 15 -19.34 -5.86 -9.65
N LEU A 16 -19.17 -6.44 -8.47
CA LEU A 16 -19.63 -7.82 -8.18
C LEU A 16 -21.15 -7.99 -8.32
N SER A 17 -21.93 -6.92 -8.18
CA SER A 17 -23.38 -6.94 -8.33
C SER A 17 -23.85 -6.76 -9.77
N ILE A 18 -22.95 -6.63 -10.76
CA ILE A 18 -23.32 -6.31 -12.15
C ILE A 18 -24.25 -7.37 -12.76
N GLY A 19 -23.98 -8.65 -12.49
CA GLY A 19 -24.84 -9.76 -12.96
C GLY A 19 -26.27 -9.64 -12.45
N TRP A 20 -26.44 -9.42 -11.17
CA TRP A 20 -27.75 -9.24 -10.55
C TRP A 20 -28.49 -7.97 -11.05
N ASN A 21 -27.76 -6.89 -11.33
CA ASN A 21 -28.36 -5.70 -11.94
C ASN A 21 -28.75 -5.92 -13.40
N LEU A 22 -28.00 -6.74 -14.16
CA LEU A 22 -28.38 -7.15 -15.51
C LEU A 22 -29.65 -8.02 -15.52
N GLU A 23 -29.83 -8.97 -14.58
CA GLU A 23 -31.05 -9.74 -14.41
C GLU A 23 -32.27 -8.86 -14.09
N LYS A 24 -32.10 -7.83 -13.27
CA LYS A 24 -33.15 -6.84 -13.01
C LYS A 24 -33.48 -6.03 -14.25
N ALA A 25 -32.46 -5.56 -14.97
CA ALA A 25 -32.63 -4.82 -16.22
C ALA A 25 -33.38 -5.66 -17.26
N GLU A 26 -33.07 -6.96 -17.38
CA GLU A 26 -33.80 -7.89 -18.25
C GLU A 26 -35.29 -7.96 -17.93
N LYS A 27 -35.65 -8.11 -16.65
CA LYS A 27 -37.03 -8.15 -16.19
C LYS A 27 -37.79 -6.87 -16.56
N ILE A 28 -37.17 -5.71 -16.39
CA ILE A 28 -37.76 -4.40 -16.71
C ILE A 28 -37.93 -4.24 -18.21
N ILE A 29 -36.92 -4.59 -19.02
CA ILE A 29 -36.97 -4.53 -20.48
C ILE A 29 -38.07 -5.44 -21.03
N ASN A 30 -38.23 -6.63 -20.47
CA ASN A 30 -39.24 -7.61 -20.97
C ASN A 30 -40.69 -7.20 -20.69
N VAL A 31 -40.93 -6.32 -19.69
CA VAL A 31 -42.28 -5.77 -19.38
C VAL A 31 -42.44 -4.33 -19.86
N PHE A 32 -41.47 -3.79 -20.57
CA PHE A 32 -41.50 -2.42 -21.06
C PHE A 32 -42.59 -2.21 -22.13
N ASP A 33 -43.40 -1.19 -21.91
CA ASP A 33 -44.46 -0.77 -22.83
C ASP A 33 -44.12 0.62 -23.39
N GLU A 34 -43.84 0.70 -24.69
CA GLU A 34 -43.52 1.94 -25.40
C GLU A 34 -44.67 2.98 -25.38
N THR A 35 -45.90 2.56 -25.13
CA THR A 35 -47.07 3.44 -25.09
C THR A 35 -47.26 4.14 -23.74
N ASN A 36 -46.56 3.72 -22.72
CA ASN A 36 -46.61 4.33 -21.39
C ASN A 36 -45.98 5.74 -21.40
N THR A 37 -46.68 6.72 -20.87
CA THR A 37 -46.21 8.13 -20.75
C THR A 37 -46.13 8.60 -19.31
N GLY A 38 -46.53 7.78 -18.33
CA GLY A 38 -46.62 8.14 -16.90
C GLY A 38 -45.41 7.71 -16.07
N TYR A 39 -44.20 7.97 -16.53
CA TYR A 39 -42.99 7.57 -15.81
C TYR A 39 -42.68 8.51 -14.62
N THR A 40 -42.40 7.93 -13.45
CA THR A 40 -41.86 8.65 -12.29
C THR A 40 -40.38 8.96 -12.49
N ILE A 41 -39.85 9.89 -11.69
CA ILE A 41 -38.40 10.22 -11.73
C ILE A 41 -37.53 8.97 -11.46
N ASN A 42 -37.94 8.07 -10.56
CA ASN A 42 -37.20 6.84 -10.27
C ASN A 42 -37.21 5.88 -11.49
N ASN A 43 -38.32 5.77 -12.23
CA ASN A 43 -38.35 4.96 -13.46
C ASN A 43 -37.37 5.52 -14.52
N ILE A 44 -37.31 6.85 -14.66
CA ILE A 44 -36.42 7.51 -15.63
C ILE A 44 -34.94 7.31 -15.24
N LEU A 45 -34.59 7.44 -13.95
CA LEU A 45 -33.23 7.22 -13.47
C LEU A 45 -32.84 5.73 -13.55
N GLU A 46 -33.79 4.81 -13.38
CA GLU A 46 -33.57 3.39 -13.60
C GLU A 46 -33.29 3.09 -15.08
N MET A 47 -34.09 3.66 -16.01
CA MET A 47 -33.85 3.56 -17.45
C MET A 47 -32.45 4.08 -17.81
N TYR A 48 -32.01 5.17 -17.21
CA TYR A 48 -30.65 5.69 -17.39
C TYR A 48 -29.59 4.68 -16.95
N ASN A 49 -29.74 4.08 -15.78
CA ASN A 49 -28.82 3.05 -15.27
C ASN A 49 -28.83 1.79 -16.15
N ILE A 50 -29.99 1.41 -16.69
CA ILE A 50 -30.09 0.29 -17.65
C ILE A 50 -29.32 0.62 -18.93
N CYS A 51 -29.42 1.84 -19.46
CA CYS A 51 -28.58 2.26 -20.60
C CYS A 51 -27.10 2.07 -20.30
N LEU A 52 -26.62 2.51 -19.12
CA LEU A 52 -25.22 2.36 -18.71
C LEU A 52 -24.78 0.89 -18.55
N LEU A 53 -25.66 0.02 -18.02
CA LEU A 53 -25.41 -1.43 -17.93
C LEU A 53 -25.13 -2.03 -19.33
N PHE A 54 -25.95 -1.71 -20.34
CA PHE A 54 -25.75 -2.22 -21.70
C PHE A 54 -24.58 -1.53 -22.42
N ASP A 55 -24.31 -0.26 -22.15
CA ASP A 55 -23.11 0.45 -22.66
C ASP A 55 -21.81 -0.19 -22.14
N SER A 56 -21.84 -0.81 -20.98
CA SER A 56 -20.71 -1.50 -20.39
C SER A 56 -20.23 -2.70 -21.20
N LYS A 57 -21.11 -3.25 -22.07
CA LYS A 57 -20.90 -4.46 -22.88
C LYS A 57 -20.67 -5.73 -22.06
N VAL A 58 -21.09 -5.74 -20.81
CA VAL A 58 -21.12 -6.95 -19.97
C VAL A 58 -22.39 -7.73 -20.31
N MET A 59 -22.25 -9.05 -20.44
CA MET A 59 -23.34 -9.95 -20.79
C MET A 59 -23.41 -11.11 -19.80
N LEU A 60 -24.61 -11.54 -19.42
CA LEU A 60 -24.77 -12.76 -18.63
C LEU A 60 -24.46 -13.98 -19.50
N GLN A 61 -23.87 -15.00 -18.92
CA GLN A 61 -23.55 -16.25 -19.63
C GLN A 61 -24.76 -17.01 -20.14
N SER A 62 -25.90 -16.86 -19.46
CA SER A 62 -27.17 -17.45 -19.86
C SER A 62 -27.77 -16.81 -21.11
N TRP A 63 -27.27 -15.65 -21.53
CA TRP A 63 -27.79 -14.94 -22.71
C TRP A 63 -27.07 -15.34 -24.00
N SER A 64 -27.82 -15.54 -25.09
CA SER A 64 -27.22 -15.61 -26.41
C SER A 64 -26.88 -14.21 -26.93
N GLU A 65 -25.92 -14.09 -27.88
CA GLU A 65 -25.63 -12.82 -28.53
C GLU A 65 -26.84 -12.15 -29.17
N GLU A 66 -27.72 -12.96 -29.77
CA GLU A 66 -28.93 -12.46 -30.40
C GLU A 66 -29.90 -11.88 -29.36
N TYR A 67 -30.08 -12.58 -28.24
CA TYR A 67 -30.88 -12.09 -27.12
C TYR A 67 -30.32 -10.82 -26.52
N TYR A 68 -29.00 -10.76 -26.29
CA TYR A 68 -28.32 -9.55 -25.80
C TYR A 68 -28.53 -8.36 -26.75
N ARG A 69 -28.41 -8.55 -28.06
CA ARG A 69 -28.67 -7.48 -29.06
C ARG A 69 -30.12 -6.99 -28.99
N LYS A 70 -31.09 -7.89 -28.79
CA LYS A 70 -32.50 -7.51 -28.60
C LYS A 70 -32.69 -6.65 -27.36
N LEU A 71 -32.15 -7.07 -26.21
CA LEU A 71 -32.20 -6.29 -24.96
C LEU A 71 -31.53 -4.92 -25.12
N THR A 72 -30.37 -4.88 -25.76
CA THR A 72 -29.65 -3.64 -26.06
C THR A 72 -30.44 -2.67 -26.91
N SER A 73 -31.21 -3.20 -27.91
CA SER A 73 -32.05 -2.36 -28.74
C SER A 73 -33.17 -1.69 -27.94
N VAL A 74 -33.79 -2.41 -27.01
CA VAL A 74 -34.85 -1.86 -26.14
C VAL A 74 -34.21 -0.85 -25.15
N ALA A 75 -33.06 -1.18 -24.52
CA ALA A 75 -32.38 -0.26 -23.65
C ALA A 75 -32.04 1.07 -24.36
N ASN A 76 -31.64 1.02 -25.62
CA ASN A 76 -31.38 2.23 -26.42
C ASN A 76 -32.65 3.08 -26.68
N SER A 77 -33.84 2.45 -26.71
CA SER A 77 -35.09 3.20 -26.86
C SER A 77 -35.46 4.04 -25.63
N PHE A 78 -34.82 3.79 -24.48
CA PHE A 78 -34.98 4.60 -23.28
C PHE A 78 -34.35 6.00 -23.40
N ARG A 79 -33.29 6.16 -24.17
CA ARG A 79 -32.60 7.46 -24.30
C ARG A 79 -33.51 8.62 -24.77
N PRO A 80 -34.35 8.47 -25.83
CA PRO A 80 -35.29 9.50 -26.20
C PRO A 80 -36.35 9.79 -25.14
N ILE A 81 -36.73 8.79 -24.34
CA ILE A 81 -37.73 8.94 -23.25
C ILE A 81 -37.08 9.80 -22.13
N ILE A 82 -35.85 9.44 -21.72
CA ILE A 82 -35.08 10.20 -20.73
C ILE A 82 -34.89 11.65 -21.20
N GLY A 83 -34.45 11.84 -22.46
CA GLY A 83 -34.26 13.16 -23.05
C GLY A 83 -35.53 14.01 -23.03
N ARG A 84 -36.68 13.44 -23.41
CA ARG A 84 -37.98 14.16 -23.34
C ARG A 84 -38.38 14.53 -21.93
N PHE A 85 -38.20 13.62 -20.96
CA PHE A 85 -38.51 13.90 -19.56
C PHE A 85 -37.75 15.10 -19.02
N PHE A 86 -36.48 15.24 -19.40
CA PHE A 86 -35.61 16.29 -18.88
C PHE A 86 -35.53 17.56 -19.78
N SER A 87 -36.22 17.60 -20.95
CA SER A 87 -36.12 18.72 -21.90
C SER A 87 -36.57 20.07 -21.34
N ASP A 88 -37.63 20.05 -20.53
CA ASP A 88 -38.28 21.26 -20.02
C ASP A 88 -38.21 21.38 -18.49
N ILE A 89 -37.24 20.68 -17.88
CA ILE A 89 -37.05 20.69 -16.42
C ILE A 89 -36.46 22.04 -15.97
N ASP A 90 -37.17 22.67 -15.02
CA ASP A 90 -36.75 23.89 -14.34
C ASP A 90 -36.53 23.64 -12.83
N TYR A 91 -36.18 24.71 -12.12
CA TYR A 91 -35.96 24.68 -10.66
C TYR A 91 -37.17 24.17 -9.88
N LEU A 92 -38.40 24.58 -10.24
CA LEU A 92 -39.60 24.19 -9.52
C LEU A 92 -39.92 22.70 -9.71
N CYS A 93 -39.69 22.19 -10.93
CA CYS A 93 -39.82 20.77 -11.23
C CYS A 93 -38.84 19.96 -10.36
N ILE A 94 -37.56 20.35 -10.31
CA ILE A 94 -36.55 19.67 -9.48
C ILE A 94 -36.94 19.71 -8.01
N LYS A 95 -37.33 20.85 -7.50
CA LYS A 95 -37.75 21.02 -6.10
C LYS A 95 -38.91 20.09 -5.74
N THR A 96 -39.79 19.80 -6.69
CA THR A 96 -40.93 18.93 -6.47
C THR A 96 -40.55 17.44 -6.45
N PHE A 97 -39.78 16.97 -7.41
CA PHE A 97 -39.52 15.55 -7.55
C PHE A 97 -38.24 15.05 -6.85
N TYR A 98 -37.25 15.93 -6.54
CA TYR A 98 -35.99 15.50 -5.92
C TYR A 98 -36.17 14.79 -4.58
N PRO A 99 -37.12 15.16 -3.69
CA PRO A 99 -37.43 14.41 -2.48
C PRO A 99 -37.92 12.98 -2.73
N GLU A 100 -38.56 12.73 -3.89
CA GLU A 100 -39.09 11.42 -4.26
C GLU A 100 -38.01 10.48 -4.84
N ILE A 101 -36.81 11.03 -5.17
CA ILE A 101 -35.71 10.23 -5.69
C ILE A 101 -35.22 9.28 -4.62
N SER A 102 -35.25 7.96 -4.96
CA SER A 102 -34.62 6.93 -4.13
C SER A 102 -33.16 7.26 -3.84
N ILE A 103 -32.72 7.00 -2.62
CA ILE A 103 -31.33 7.21 -2.22
C ILE A 103 -30.31 6.52 -3.17
N HIS A 104 -30.71 5.40 -3.78
CA HIS A 104 -29.91 4.66 -4.75
C HIS A 104 -29.68 5.40 -6.07
N TYR A 105 -30.51 6.39 -6.42
CA TYR A 105 -30.45 7.11 -7.69
C TYR A 105 -30.07 8.58 -7.57
N ARG A 106 -29.77 9.07 -6.35
CA ARG A 106 -29.44 10.48 -6.14
C ARG A 106 -28.16 10.93 -6.87
N ASP A 107 -27.16 10.06 -6.94
CA ASP A 107 -25.96 10.27 -7.74
C ASP A 107 -26.28 10.24 -9.23
N SER A 108 -27.05 9.24 -9.69
CA SER A 108 -27.47 9.13 -11.09
C SER A 108 -28.30 10.35 -11.55
N PHE A 109 -29.01 11.01 -10.65
CA PHE A 109 -29.68 12.28 -10.99
C PHE A 109 -28.68 13.37 -11.41
N TRP A 110 -27.55 13.50 -10.71
CA TRP A 110 -26.54 14.50 -11.03
C TRP A 110 -25.75 14.14 -12.31
N ASP A 111 -25.56 12.84 -12.59
CA ASP A 111 -25.05 12.36 -13.88
C ASP A 111 -25.96 12.81 -15.05
N VAL A 112 -27.28 12.62 -14.88
CA VAL A 112 -28.28 13.04 -15.86
C VAL A 112 -28.32 14.58 -15.95
N PHE A 113 -28.26 15.29 -14.84
CA PHE A 113 -28.24 16.76 -14.77
C PHE A 113 -27.08 17.34 -15.60
N GLU A 114 -25.89 16.69 -15.58
CA GLU A 114 -24.75 17.05 -16.43
C GLU A 114 -24.97 16.62 -17.87
N THR A 115 -25.30 15.32 -18.12
CA THR A 115 -25.38 14.73 -19.46
C THR A 115 -26.42 15.42 -20.34
N TYR A 116 -27.59 15.73 -19.79
CA TYR A 116 -28.67 16.43 -20.51
C TYR A 116 -28.61 17.95 -20.36
N LYS A 117 -27.54 18.48 -19.74
CA LYS A 117 -27.24 19.92 -19.60
C LYS A 117 -28.35 20.70 -18.91
N ILE A 118 -29.06 20.08 -17.95
CA ILE A 118 -30.17 20.69 -17.20
C ILE A 118 -29.69 21.94 -16.46
N TYR A 119 -28.41 21.97 -16.04
CA TYR A 119 -27.78 23.11 -15.39
C TYR A 119 -27.91 24.44 -16.18
N LYS A 120 -28.15 24.39 -17.51
CA LYS A 120 -28.35 25.60 -18.31
C LYS A 120 -29.69 26.27 -18.10
N ASN A 121 -30.66 25.55 -17.60
CA ASN A 121 -32.03 26.01 -17.35
C ASN A 121 -32.22 26.52 -15.90
N ILE A 122 -31.16 26.42 -15.07
CA ILE A 122 -31.20 26.75 -13.64
C ILE A 122 -30.27 27.94 -13.39
N SER A 123 -30.74 28.97 -12.72
CA SER A 123 -29.89 30.13 -12.35
C SER A 123 -28.90 29.74 -11.24
N SER A 124 -27.86 30.54 -11.06
CA SER A 124 -26.84 30.33 -10.04
C SER A 124 -27.43 30.32 -8.63
N GLU A 125 -28.34 31.24 -8.33
CA GLU A 125 -28.99 31.31 -7.00
C GLU A 125 -29.89 30.08 -6.76
N GLU A 126 -30.66 29.66 -7.77
CA GLU A 126 -31.49 28.46 -7.71
C GLU A 126 -30.63 27.20 -7.51
N PHE A 127 -29.51 27.10 -8.20
CA PHE A 127 -28.61 25.96 -8.07
C PHE A 127 -28.07 25.83 -6.64
N ILE A 128 -27.55 26.90 -6.07
CA ILE A 128 -27.07 26.89 -4.68
C ILE A 128 -28.21 26.59 -3.71
N SER A 129 -29.41 27.16 -3.94
CA SER A 129 -30.60 26.86 -3.15
C SER A 129 -30.97 25.36 -3.18
N LEU A 130 -30.83 24.67 -4.33
CA LEU A 130 -31.07 23.22 -4.40
C LEU A 130 -30.05 22.46 -3.53
N LEU A 131 -28.77 22.83 -3.57
CA LEU A 131 -27.73 22.18 -2.76
C LEU A 131 -28.01 22.31 -1.27
N GLU A 132 -28.46 23.50 -0.82
CA GLU A 132 -28.77 23.78 0.58
C GLU A 132 -30.05 23.09 1.03
N ILE A 133 -31.16 23.23 0.29
CA ILE A 133 -32.46 22.66 0.65
C ILE A 133 -32.39 21.14 0.78
N PHE A 134 -31.70 20.49 -0.14
CA PHE A 134 -31.61 19.02 -0.17
C PHE A 134 -30.35 18.48 0.50
N ASN A 135 -29.53 19.36 1.10
CA ASN A 135 -28.27 19.02 1.74
C ASN A 135 -27.42 18.07 0.84
N VAL A 136 -27.26 18.48 -0.43
CA VAL A 136 -26.53 17.67 -1.42
C VAL A 136 -25.06 17.61 -1.03
N PRO A 137 -24.47 16.42 -0.87
CA PRO A 137 -23.07 16.31 -0.53
C PRO A 137 -22.18 16.94 -1.62
N LEU A 138 -21.31 17.86 -1.21
CA LEU A 138 -20.46 18.62 -2.14
C LEU A 138 -19.60 17.74 -3.04
N TYR A 139 -19.12 16.59 -2.54
CA TYR A 139 -18.31 15.65 -3.33
C TYR A 139 -19.07 15.11 -4.55
N ILE A 140 -20.39 14.94 -4.51
CA ILE A 140 -21.20 14.53 -5.65
C ILE A 140 -21.10 15.60 -6.77
N ILE A 141 -21.28 16.85 -6.42
CA ILE A 141 -21.24 17.96 -7.40
C ILE A 141 -19.86 18.09 -8.02
N LEU A 142 -18.82 17.93 -7.23
CA LEU A 142 -17.44 18.06 -7.70
C LEU A 142 -16.98 16.90 -8.60
N GLU A 143 -17.74 15.83 -8.73
CA GLU A 143 -17.52 14.76 -9.70
C GLU A 143 -17.93 15.18 -11.14
N HIS A 144 -18.70 16.27 -11.29
CA HIS A 144 -19.29 16.73 -12.54
C HIS A 144 -18.56 17.95 -13.10
N LYS A 145 -17.73 17.74 -14.10
CA LYS A 145 -16.86 18.77 -14.69
C LYS A 145 -17.62 19.95 -15.25
N ASP A 146 -18.67 19.70 -16.05
CA ASP A 146 -19.40 20.75 -16.75
C ASP A 146 -20.22 21.59 -15.77
N ILE A 147 -20.77 20.99 -14.72
CA ILE A 147 -21.48 21.67 -13.64
C ILE A 147 -20.51 22.61 -12.90
N VAL A 148 -19.33 22.10 -12.51
CA VAL A 148 -18.32 22.89 -11.81
C VAL A 148 -17.79 24.04 -12.67
N GLN A 149 -17.64 23.84 -13.99
CA GLN A 149 -17.21 24.90 -14.89
C GLN A 149 -18.30 25.97 -15.08
N TYR A 150 -19.56 25.56 -15.15
CA TYR A 150 -20.68 26.48 -15.37
C TYR A 150 -20.96 27.34 -14.13
N TYR A 151 -21.01 26.76 -12.95
CA TYR A 151 -21.24 27.45 -11.66
C TYR A 151 -19.94 27.70 -10.89
N ASN A 152 -18.86 28.01 -11.61
CA ASN A 152 -17.50 28.06 -11.08
C ASN A 152 -17.34 28.97 -9.85
N LYS A 153 -17.88 30.18 -9.91
CA LYS A 153 -17.80 31.16 -8.84
C LYS A 153 -18.68 30.76 -7.65
N GLU A 154 -19.90 30.36 -7.91
CA GLU A 154 -20.91 30.02 -6.89
C GLU A 154 -20.47 28.78 -6.11
N ILE A 155 -19.95 27.75 -6.78
CA ILE A 155 -19.40 26.56 -6.10
C ILE A 155 -18.15 26.94 -5.29
N SER A 156 -17.29 27.85 -5.81
CA SER A 156 -16.14 28.36 -5.05
C SER A 156 -16.57 29.06 -3.76
N ASP A 157 -17.61 29.90 -3.83
CA ASP A 157 -18.15 30.61 -2.66
C ASP A 157 -18.82 29.63 -1.67
N TYR A 158 -19.56 28.64 -2.18
CA TYR A 158 -20.15 27.58 -1.39
C TYR A 158 -19.11 26.72 -0.66
N MET A 159 -17.99 26.39 -1.32
CA MET A 159 -16.86 25.69 -0.72
C MET A 159 -16.24 26.43 0.47
N ASN A 160 -16.25 27.76 0.49
CA ASN A 160 -15.73 28.53 1.63
C ASN A 160 -16.54 28.33 2.91
N GLN A 161 -17.80 27.91 2.80
CA GLN A 161 -18.73 27.72 3.92
C GLN A 161 -18.97 26.26 4.27
N SER A 162 -18.77 25.35 3.32
CA SER A 162 -19.02 23.92 3.50
C SER A 162 -17.99 23.27 4.40
N LYS A 163 -18.47 22.46 5.37
CA LYS A 163 -17.62 21.72 6.31
C LYS A 163 -16.75 20.64 5.64
N SER A 164 -17.18 20.07 4.52
CA SER A 164 -16.49 18.99 3.81
C SER A 164 -15.42 19.48 2.85
N SER A 165 -15.35 20.77 2.57
CA SER A 165 -14.44 21.32 1.56
C SER A 165 -12.97 21.04 1.85
N ALA A 166 -12.55 21.13 3.11
CA ALA A 166 -11.17 20.86 3.50
C ALA A 166 -10.77 19.41 3.20
N GLU A 167 -11.61 18.44 3.59
CA GLU A 167 -11.34 17.01 3.37
C GLU A 167 -11.29 16.66 1.88
N ILE A 168 -12.17 17.27 1.08
CA ILE A 168 -12.16 17.11 -0.39
C ILE A 168 -10.86 17.69 -0.99
N LEU A 169 -10.44 18.88 -0.57
CA LEU A 169 -9.19 19.48 -1.04
C LEU A 169 -7.97 18.66 -0.65
N ILE A 170 -7.93 18.17 0.58
CA ILE A 170 -6.85 17.28 1.06
C ILE A 170 -6.84 15.97 0.25
N SER A 171 -8.00 15.33 0.07
CA SER A 171 -8.14 14.13 -0.75
C SER A 171 -7.68 14.37 -2.19
N HIS A 172 -8.14 15.45 -2.81
CA HIS A 172 -7.81 15.78 -4.21
C HIS A 172 -6.32 16.00 -4.43
N HIS A 173 -5.63 16.72 -3.53
CA HIS A 173 -4.26 17.13 -3.72
C HIS A 173 -3.22 16.20 -3.08
N LEU A 174 -3.56 15.53 -1.97
CA LEU A 174 -2.59 14.81 -1.15
C LEU A 174 -2.85 13.31 -1.04
N ALA A 175 -4.10 12.84 -1.23
CA ALA A 175 -4.40 11.42 -1.10
C ALA A 175 -3.91 10.60 -2.29
N SER A 176 -3.58 9.34 -2.03
CA SER A 176 -3.18 8.37 -3.05
C SER A 176 -4.32 8.12 -4.04
N LYS A 177 -3.96 8.04 -5.32
CA LYS A 177 -4.90 7.77 -6.42
C LYS A 177 -4.99 6.26 -6.74
N GLU A 178 -4.47 5.41 -5.88
CA GLU A 178 -4.58 3.96 -6.05
C GLU A 178 -6.03 3.50 -5.86
N ARG A 179 -6.58 2.79 -6.84
CA ARG A 179 -7.90 2.12 -6.89
C ARG A 179 -9.14 2.98 -6.60
N ASN A 180 -10.03 3.12 -7.59
CA ASN A 180 -11.36 3.75 -7.51
C ASN A 180 -11.38 5.19 -6.98
N HIS A 181 -10.32 5.95 -7.24
CA HIS A 181 -10.27 7.35 -6.83
C HIS A 181 -11.28 8.16 -7.65
N LYS A 182 -12.29 8.70 -6.99
CA LYS A 182 -13.21 9.67 -7.58
C LYS A 182 -12.44 10.92 -8.00
N ILE A 183 -12.64 11.35 -9.23
CA ILE A 183 -12.01 12.56 -9.74
C ILE A 183 -12.86 13.76 -9.33
N TYR A 184 -12.31 14.64 -8.51
CA TYR A 184 -12.96 15.89 -8.15
C TYR A 184 -12.46 17.03 -9.05
N TYR A 185 -13.39 17.81 -9.59
CA TYR A 185 -13.10 19.03 -10.34
C TYR A 185 -13.18 20.24 -9.40
N ILE A 186 -12.03 20.84 -9.09
CA ILE A 186 -11.98 22.00 -8.19
C ILE A 186 -12.24 23.28 -8.99
N PRO A 187 -13.17 24.14 -8.55
CA PRO A 187 -13.46 25.40 -9.23
C PRO A 187 -12.19 26.24 -9.40
N SER A 188 -11.93 26.74 -10.61
CA SER A 188 -10.77 27.60 -10.89
C SER A 188 -10.88 28.96 -10.17
N ALA A 189 -12.08 29.41 -9.84
CA ALA A 189 -12.33 30.59 -9.02
C ALA A 189 -11.84 30.43 -7.58
N LEU A 190 -11.69 29.20 -7.07
CA LEU A 190 -11.16 28.93 -5.74
C LEU A 190 -9.63 29.07 -5.74
N GLN A 191 -9.15 30.29 -5.54
CA GLN A 191 -7.73 30.64 -5.54
C GLN A 191 -6.95 29.92 -4.40
N THR A 192 -5.65 29.72 -4.60
CA THR A 192 -4.75 29.02 -3.65
C THR A 192 -4.86 29.58 -2.23
N ASN A 193 -4.87 30.90 -2.06
CA ASN A 193 -4.98 31.51 -0.72
C ASN A 193 -6.29 31.10 0.00
N ARG A 194 -7.41 31.03 -0.75
CA ARG A 194 -8.69 30.59 -0.20
C ARG A 194 -8.68 29.10 0.19
N ARG A 195 -8.03 28.26 -0.62
CA ARG A 195 -7.83 26.84 -0.28
C ARG A 195 -7.09 26.71 1.05
N ILE A 196 -6.04 27.49 1.26
CA ILE A 196 -5.28 27.50 2.52
C ILE A 196 -6.11 28.00 3.70
N GLU A 197 -6.89 29.06 3.54
CA GLU A 197 -7.81 29.54 4.58
C GLU A 197 -8.82 28.46 5.02
N ILE A 198 -9.37 27.70 4.06
CA ILE A 198 -10.27 26.55 4.36
C ILE A 198 -9.54 25.51 5.21
N ILE A 199 -8.30 25.17 4.87
CA ILE A 199 -7.48 24.21 5.62
C ILE A 199 -7.18 24.72 7.03
N GLU A 200 -6.75 25.98 7.19
CA GLU A 200 -6.44 26.54 8.50
C GLU A 200 -7.66 26.54 9.45
N LYS A 201 -8.85 26.89 8.91
CA LYS A 201 -10.10 26.81 9.67
C LYS A 201 -10.47 25.37 10.04
N TYR A 202 -10.22 24.42 9.12
CA TYR A 202 -10.50 23.01 9.37
C TYR A 202 -9.63 22.44 10.51
N ILE A 203 -8.34 22.78 10.52
CA ILE A 203 -7.42 22.31 11.57
C ILE A 203 -7.89 22.76 12.97
N ASP A 204 -8.50 23.94 13.09
CA ASP A 204 -8.97 24.47 14.38
C ASP A 204 -10.25 23.82 14.89
N ARG A 205 -10.91 22.99 14.11
CA ARG A 205 -12.16 22.34 14.49
C ARG A 205 -11.91 21.18 15.46
N GLU A 206 -12.78 21.01 16.43
CA GLU A 206 -12.75 19.86 17.35
C GLU A 206 -13.25 18.56 16.69
N ASP A 207 -14.13 18.68 15.68
CA ASP A 207 -14.68 17.57 14.90
C ASP A 207 -13.87 17.27 13.63
N ALA A 208 -12.64 17.79 13.50
CA ALA A 208 -11.76 17.49 12.37
C ALA A 208 -11.35 16.01 12.38
N ASN A 209 -11.40 15.37 11.22
CA ASN A 209 -11.05 13.97 11.10
C ASN A 209 -9.53 13.77 11.28
N PRO A 210 -9.09 12.97 12.26
CA PRO A 210 -7.67 12.78 12.57
C PRO A 210 -6.87 12.22 11.40
N ASN A 211 -7.46 11.42 10.50
CA ASN A 211 -6.76 10.87 9.34
C ASN A 211 -6.32 11.97 8.36
N TYR A 212 -7.17 12.97 8.11
CA TYR A 212 -6.82 14.12 7.25
C TYR A 212 -5.81 15.05 7.93
N LEU A 213 -5.91 15.23 9.25
CA LEU A 213 -4.93 15.99 10.02
C LEU A 213 -3.54 15.31 9.99
N PHE A 214 -3.52 13.99 10.12
CA PHE A 214 -2.29 13.21 9.99
C PHE A 214 -1.67 13.39 8.61
N LEU A 215 -2.46 13.24 7.54
CA LEU A 215 -1.98 13.43 6.17
C LEU A 215 -1.41 14.84 5.95
N LEU A 216 -2.11 15.89 6.43
CA LEU A 216 -1.61 17.27 6.38
C LEU A 216 -0.29 17.44 7.13
N SER A 217 -0.13 16.80 8.29
CA SER A 217 1.08 16.91 9.11
C SER A 217 2.33 16.33 8.45
N LYS A 218 2.15 15.36 7.57
CA LYS A 218 3.23 14.64 6.87
C LYS A 218 3.52 15.19 5.48
N SER A 219 2.49 15.66 4.76
CA SER A 219 2.63 16.09 3.37
C SER A 219 3.30 17.46 3.23
N ARG A 220 4.15 17.61 2.21
CA ARG A 220 4.74 18.90 1.81
C ARG A 220 3.85 19.73 0.88
N GLY A 221 2.74 19.16 0.43
CA GLY A 221 1.85 19.78 -0.55
C GLY A 221 2.41 19.77 -1.97
N THR A 222 1.75 20.53 -2.83
CA THR A 222 2.10 20.72 -4.24
C THR A 222 2.23 22.21 -4.58
N LYS A 223 2.64 22.54 -5.81
CA LYS A 223 2.65 23.95 -6.26
C LYS A 223 1.26 24.60 -6.22
N GLU A 224 0.22 23.82 -6.51
CA GLU A 224 -1.17 24.27 -6.53
C GLU A 224 -1.82 24.25 -5.13
N PHE A 225 -1.23 23.49 -4.21
CA PHE A 225 -1.71 23.32 -2.84
C PHE A 225 -0.51 23.27 -1.89
N PRO A 226 0.16 24.40 -1.65
CA PRO A 226 1.37 24.47 -0.81
C PRO A 226 0.99 24.35 0.67
N ILE A 227 1.63 23.41 1.36
CA ILE A 227 1.45 23.19 2.80
C ILE A 227 2.72 23.67 3.53
N SER A 228 2.63 24.79 4.25
CA SER A 228 3.75 25.35 5.00
C SER A 228 4.07 24.51 6.25
N ASP A 229 5.30 24.59 6.73
CA ASP A 229 5.71 23.91 7.97
C ASP A 229 4.86 24.34 9.19
N LYS A 230 4.37 25.60 9.20
CA LYS A 230 3.46 26.09 10.22
C LYS A 230 2.12 25.35 10.19
N ILE A 231 1.54 25.12 9.02
CA ILE A 231 0.31 24.36 8.84
C ILE A 231 0.53 22.91 9.25
N ARG A 232 1.65 22.30 8.83
CA ARG A 232 2.02 20.94 9.21
C ARG A 232 2.12 20.76 10.72
N LEU A 233 2.82 21.69 11.40
CA LEU A 233 2.94 21.67 12.86
C LEU A 233 1.61 21.86 13.56
N LYS A 234 0.75 22.75 13.06
CA LYS A 234 -0.59 23.00 13.60
C LYS A 234 -1.46 21.74 13.44
N ALA A 235 -1.44 21.09 12.26
CA ALA A 235 -2.16 19.85 12.01
C ALA A 235 -1.66 18.70 12.89
N LYS A 236 -0.34 18.57 13.08
CA LYS A 236 0.25 17.56 13.97
C LYS A 236 -0.25 17.72 15.41
N ARG A 237 -0.20 18.92 15.97
CA ARG A 237 -0.65 19.20 17.36
C ARG A 237 -2.15 18.93 17.53
N GLN A 238 -2.97 19.30 16.55
CA GLN A 238 -4.40 19.05 16.60
C GLN A 238 -4.71 17.56 16.49
N HIS A 239 -4.01 16.83 15.61
CA HIS A 239 -4.12 15.38 15.51
C HIS A 239 -3.79 14.70 16.85
N GLU A 240 -2.64 15.03 17.45
CA GLU A 240 -2.22 14.48 18.75
C GLU A 240 -3.29 14.74 19.82
N ARG A 241 -3.82 15.97 19.90
CA ARG A 241 -4.88 16.33 20.85
C ARG A 241 -6.16 15.52 20.67
N ILE A 242 -6.62 15.32 19.42
CA ILE A 242 -7.85 14.56 19.14
C ILE A 242 -7.65 13.08 19.44
N VAL A 243 -6.50 12.52 19.10
CA VAL A 243 -6.15 11.12 19.34
C VAL A 243 -6.07 10.85 20.85
N GLU A 244 -5.35 11.67 21.62
CA GLU A 244 -5.28 11.56 23.08
C GLU A 244 -6.68 11.57 23.71
N LYS A 245 -7.53 12.54 23.34
CA LYS A 245 -8.91 12.62 23.83
C LYS A 245 -9.76 11.38 23.47
N SER A 246 -9.51 10.77 22.32
CA SER A 246 -10.22 9.55 21.91
C SER A 246 -9.80 8.34 22.72
N PHE A 247 -8.53 8.25 23.12
CA PHE A 247 -8.02 7.16 23.97
C PHE A 247 -8.41 7.31 25.46
N GLU A 248 -8.69 8.50 25.96
CA GLU A 248 -9.20 8.71 27.32
C GLU A 248 -10.53 7.94 27.56
N SER A 249 -11.30 7.66 26.53
CA SER A 249 -12.54 6.89 26.60
C SER A 249 -12.35 5.37 26.74
N GLY A 250 -11.11 4.87 26.70
CA GLY A 250 -10.79 3.44 26.87
C GLY A 250 -11.20 2.52 25.70
N THR A 251 -11.57 3.10 24.57
CA THR A 251 -11.92 2.35 23.34
C THR A 251 -10.73 2.36 22.39
N GLY A 252 -10.01 1.25 22.30
CA GLY A 252 -8.88 1.09 21.35
C GLY A 252 -8.28 -0.29 21.43
N PHE A 253 -7.69 -0.75 20.33
CA PHE A 253 -6.81 -1.92 20.34
C PHE A 253 -5.42 -1.47 20.76
N SER A 254 -4.88 -2.08 21.83
CA SER A 254 -3.46 -1.94 22.18
C SER A 254 -2.73 -3.21 21.77
N PHE A 255 -1.61 -3.05 21.10
CA PHE A 255 -0.67 -4.14 20.87
C PHE A 255 0.69 -3.73 21.39
N GLY A 256 1.47 -4.70 21.85
CA GLY A 256 2.76 -4.46 22.44
C GLY A 256 3.69 -5.65 22.22
N ALA A 257 4.92 -5.54 22.70
CA ALA A 257 5.85 -6.65 22.75
C ALA A 257 6.76 -6.51 23.97
N ILE A 258 7.23 -7.64 24.48
CA ILE A 258 8.30 -7.69 25.49
C ILE A 258 9.48 -8.39 24.86
N VAL A 259 10.64 -7.74 24.83
CA VAL A 259 11.89 -8.33 24.33
C VAL A 259 12.97 -8.13 25.36
N GLY A 260 13.72 -9.20 25.70
CA GLY A 260 14.77 -9.11 26.70
C GLY A 260 15.69 -10.32 26.72
N PHE A 261 16.61 -10.33 27.69
CA PHE A 261 17.53 -11.42 27.96
C PHE A 261 17.32 -11.92 29.39
N SER A 262 17.42 -13.23 29.58
CA SER A 262 17.39 -13.87 30.89
C SER A 262 18.32 -15.08 30.95
N ASN A 263 18.51 -15.66 32.14
CA ASN A 263 19.36 -16.82 32.33
C ASN A 263 18.64 -18.14 31.97
N ASN A 264 17.88 -18.15 30.87
CA ASN A 264 17.24 -19.35 30.36
C ASN A 264 18.25 -20.30 29.72
N LYS A 265 17.94 -21.59 29.71
CA LYS A 265 18.76 -22.61 29.02
C LYS A 265 18.51 -22.67 27.54
N GLU A 266 17.29 -22.32 27.10
CA GLU A 266 16.92 -22.29 25.71
C GLU A 266 17.40 -20.97 25.09
N GLU A 267 17.90 -21.00 23.85
CA GLU A 267 18.42 -19.85 23.15
C GLU A 267 17.37 -18.78 23.00
N ILE A 268 16.14 -19.17 22.67
CA ILE A 268 14.97 -18.30 22.49
C ILE A 268 13.77 -18.94 23.17
N ASP A 269 13.08 -18.15 23.99
CA ASP A 269 11.77 -18.48 24.55
C ASP A 269 10.74 -17.48 24.03
N VAL A 270 9.75 -17.97 23.27
CA VAL A 270 8.67 -17.14 22.72
C VAL A 270 7.36 -17.58 23.35
N SER A 271 6.73 -16.66 24.06
CA SER A 271 5.41 -16.84 24.65
C SER A 271 4.50 -15.66 24.28
N TYR A 272 3.21 -15.82 24.47
CA TYR A 272 2.22 -14.80 24.17
C TYR A 272 1.38 -14.56 25.42
N GLU A 273 1.24 -13.30 25.86
CA GLU A 273 0.27 -12.93 26.90
C GLU A 273 -1.14 -12.95 26.31
N ASP A 274 -1.29 -12.52 25.06
CA ASP A 274 -2.43 -12.71 24.16
C ASP A 274 -1.92 -12.73 22.71
N GLU A 275 -2.81 -12.91 21.71
CA GLU A 275 -2.43 -13.03 20.29
C GLU A 275 -1.66 -11.81 19.73
N LEU A 276 -1.80 -10.63 20.36
CA LEU A 276 -1.20 -9.37 19.90
C LEU A 276 0.00 -8.91 20.74
N ASN A 277 0.35 -9.62 21.81
CA ASN A 277 1.39 -9.23 22.78
C ASN A 277 2.45 -10.33 22.95
N PRO A 278 3.36 -10.52 21.98
CA PRO A 278 4.44 -11.50 22.07
C PRO A 278 5.46 -11.09 23.13
N LYS A 279 5.95 -12.09 23.87
CA LYS A 279 7.09 -11.99 24.78
C LYS A 279 8.21 -12.86 24.26
N ILE A 280 9.34 -12.22 23.92
CA ILE A 280 10.52 -12.87 23.31
C ILE A 280 11.70 -12.69 24.26
N ILE A 281 12.19 -13.80 24.82
CA ILE A 281 13.29 -13.81 25.78
C ILE A 281 14.44 -14.64 25.24
N TYR A 282 15.60 -14.01 25.10
CA TYR A 282 16.84 -14.64 24.65
C TYR A 282 17.68 -15.12 25.83
N SER A 283 18.50 -16.13 25.61
CA SER A 283 19.43 -16.65 26.62
C SER A 283 20.67 -15.76 26.77
N ARG A 284 20.85 -15.22 27.98
CA ARG A 284 22.11 -14.54 28.35
C ARG A 284 23.24 -15.54 28.45
N LEU A 285 23.01 -16.75 29.02
CA LEU A 285 24.01 -17.78 29.16
C LEU A 285 24.60 -18.18 27.80
N TRP A 286 23.73 -18.39 26.81
CA TRP A 286 24.18 -18.67 25.46
C TRP A 286 25.01 -17.55 24.88
N LEU A 287 24.63 -16.29 25.11
CA LEU A 287 25.37 -15.13 24.64
C LEU A 287 26.76 -15.04 25.29
N GLU A 288 26.88 -15.26 26.60
CA GLU A 288 28.15 -15.26 27.36
C GLU A 288 29.12 -16.33 26.86
N GLU A 289 28.61 -17.47 26.40
CA GLU A 289 29.41 -18.58 25.85
C GLU A 289 29.86 -18.38 24.42
N ASN A 290 29.25 -17.39 23.69
CA ASN A 290 29.40 -17.19 22.24
C ASN A 290 29.74 -15.72 21.91
N LEU A 291 30.89 -15.21 22.40
CA LEU A 291 31.31 -13.82 22.28
C LEU A 291 32.26 -13.54 21.12
N ASP A 292 32.45 -14.47 20.18
CA ASP A 292 33.21 -14.23 18.98
C ASP A 292 32.42 -13.36 17.98
N ASN A 293 33.13 -12.54 17.19
CA ASN A 293 32.49 -11.59 16.29
C ASN A 293 31.59 -12.24 15.22
N PRO A 294 31.96 -13.36 14.58
CA PRO A 294 31.07 -14.04 13.63
C PRO A 294 29.74 -14.45 14.25
N THR A 295 29.76 -15.08 15.44
CA THR A 295 28.52 -15.49 16.12
C THR A 295 27.69 -14.29 16.52
N LEU A 296 28.31 -13.21 17.03
CA LEU A 296 27.60 -12.00 17.40
C LEU A 296 26.90 -11.31 16.19
N LEU A 297 27.49 -11.37 15.00
CA LEU A 297 26.82 -10.91 13.76
C LEU A 297 25.72 -11.87 13.31
N ASN A 298 25.95 -13.17 13.37
CA ASN A 298 25.00 -14.17 12.95
C ASN A 298 23.74 -14.21 13.82
N ASN A 299 23.79 -13.65 15.04
CA ASN A 299 22.60 -13.49 15.88
C ASN A 299 21.52 -12.64 15.21
N PHE A 300 21.87 -11.69 14.35
CA PHE A 300 20.89 -10.93 13.58
C PHE A 300 20.13 -11.79 12.59
N ILE A 301 20.74 -12.86 12.09
CA ILE A 301 20.10 -13.81 11.16
C ILE A 301 19.32 -14.86 11.95
N TYR A 302 19.98 -15.56 12.87
CA TYR A 302 19.43 -16.78 13.48
C TYR A 302 18.60 -16.53 14.75
N LEU A 303 18.96 -15.55 15.59
CA LEU A 303 18.19 -15.23 16.79
C LEU A 303 17.12 -14.17 16.52
N PHE A 304 17.44 -13.13 15.77
CA PHE A 304 16.54 -11.99 15.59
C PHE A 304 15.72 -12.05 14.30
N GLY A 305 16.09 -12.91 13.34
CA GLY A 305 15.34 -13.10 12.11
C GLY A 305 15.26 -11.84 11.22
N TYR A 306 16.33 -11.07 11.11
CA TYR A 306 16.37 -9.85 10.30
C TYR A 306 16.27 -10.14 8.80
N VAL A 307 16.61 -11.34 8.38
CA VAL A 307 16.44 -11.83 7.03
C VAL A 307 15.80 -13.21 7.04
N ASP A 308 15.15 -13.56 5.93
CA ASP A 308 14.62 -14.88 5.70
C ASP A 308 15.68 -15.85 5.10
N ARG A 309 15.26 -17.08 4.76
CA ARG A 309 16.13 -18.10 4.16
C ARG A 309 16.76 -17.74 2.82
N PHE A 310 16.24 -16.71 2.14
CA PHE A 310 16.76 -16.17 0.90
C PHE A 310 17.46 -14.82 1.11
N PHE A 311 17.84 -14.52 2.33
CA PHE A 311 18.49 -13.29 2.74
C PHE A 311 17.74 -12.00 2.38
N ARG A 312 16.41 -12.09 2.17
CA ARG A 312 15.56 -10.90 2.08
C ARG A 312 15.31 -10.35 3.47
N SER A 313 15.37 -9.05 3.61
CA SER A 313 15.00 -8.41 4.87
C SER A 313 13.54 -8.70 5.23
N THR A 314 13.30 -9.00 6.50
CA THR A 314 11.94 -9.19 7.04
C THR A 314 11.26 -7.89 7.44
N PHE A 315 11.96 -6.74 7.34
CA PHE A 315 11.47 -5.43 7.76
C PHE A 315 10.50 -4.76 6.78
N PRO A 316 10.65 -4.88 5.43
CA PRO A 316 9.77 -4.19 4.52
C PRO A 316 8.30 -4.50 4.76
N SER A 317 7.46 -3.46 4.63
CA SER A 317 6.02 -3.65 4.58
C SER A 317 5.62 -4.28 3.27
N ASN A 318 4.70 -5.25 3.29
CA ASN A 318 4.07 -5.80 2.11
C ASN A 318 2.59 -5.40 2.09
N LYS A 319 2.15 -4.80 0.99
CA LYS A 319 0.75 -4.36 0.81
C LYS A 319 -0.25 -5.53 0.91
N ASN A 320 0.17 -6.73 0.54
CA ASN A 320 -0.68 -7.93 0.61
C ASN A 320 -0.94 -8.40 2.05
N HIS A 321 -0.06 -8.03 2.99
CA HIS A 321 -0.22 -8.33 4.41
C HIS A 321 -1.03 -7.28 5.19
N ILE A 322 -1.46 -6.20 4.54
CA ILE A 322 -2.33 -5.21 5.15
C ILE A 322 -3.78 -5.71 5.05
N GLY A 323 -4.43 -5.89 6.18
CA GLY A 323 -5.81 -6.39 6.24
C GLY A 323 -6.81 -5.48 5.51
N SER A 324 -7.91 -6.06 5.03
CA SER A 324 -8.95 -5.35 4.27
C SER A 324 -9.55 -4.18 5.05
N LEU A 325 -9.79 -4.36 6.36
CA LEU A 325 -10.26 -3.28 7.24
C LEU A 325 -9.23 -2.17 7.40
N GLU A 326 -7.94 -2.52 7.54
CA GLU A 326 -6.85 -1.54 7.63
C GLU A 326 -6.72 -0.71 6.35
N ARG A 327 -7.03 -1.31 5.18
CA ARG A 327 -7.03 -0.59 3.89
C ARG A 327 -8.19 0.39 3.77
N LEU A 328 -9.31 0.13 4.45
CA LEU A 328 -10.50 0.98 4.44
C LEU A 328 -10.42 2.10 5.49
N VAL A 329 -9.69 1.87 6.58
CA VAL A 329 -9.53 2.83 7.67
C VAL A 329 -8.36 3.74 7.36
N GLY A 330 -8.64 5.02 7.11
CA GLY A 330 -7.66 6.06 6.91
C GLY A 330 -7.54 6.58 5.48
N VAL A 331 -7.03 7.79 5.36
CA VAL A 331 -6.70 8.43 4.09
C VAL A 331 -5.22 8.31 3.86
N LYS A 332 -4.83 7.57 2.82
CA LYS A 332 -3.41 7.36 2.47
C LYS A 332 -2.91 8.50 1.59
N GLY A 333 -1.70 8.96 1.87
CA GLY A 333 -1.01 9.94 1.05
C GLY A 333 -0.40 9.33 -0.21
N ASN A 334 -0.20 10.17 -1.26
CA ASN A 334 0.43 9.74 -2.51
C ASN A 334 1.93 9.45 -2.38
N ARG A 335 2.55 9.91 -1.32
CA ARG A 335 3.96 9.64 -0.97
C ARG A 335 4.09 8.96 0.39
N GLU A 336 3.15 8.07 0.69
CA GLU A 336 3.12 7.37 1.96
C GLU A 336 3.65 5.93 1.79
N TYR A 337 4.62 5.56 2.63
CA TYR A 337 5.03 4.18 2.80
C TYR A 337 3.89 3.41 3.46
N ALA A 338 3.49 2.29 2.89
CA ALA A 338 2.35 1.51 3.37
C ALA A 338 2.68 0.89 4.74
N ILE A 339 1.93 1.28 5.78
CA ILE A 339 2.11 0.80 7.16
C ILE A 339 0.83 0.07 7.56
N GLY A 340 0.98 -1.21 7.96
CA GLY A 340 -0.07 -2.00 8.59
C GLY A 340 0.32 -2.41 10.00
N ALA A 341 -0.60 -3.01 10.77
CA ALA A 341 -0.36 -3.46 12.14
C ALA A 341 0.80 -4.46 12.22
N SER A 342 0.89 -5.40 11.27
CA SER A 342 1.98 -6.37 11.18
C SER A 342 3.35 -5.69 11.02
N PHE A 343 3.44 -4.66 10.17
CA PHE A 343 4.66 -3.87 10.01
C PHE A 343 5.03 -3.14 11.31
N MET A 344 4.06 -2.47 11.95
CA MET A 344 4.31 -1.75 13.21
C MET A 344 4.79 -2.67 14.32
N LEU A 345 4.22 -3.86 14.44
CA LEU A 345 4.65 -4.85 15.43
C LEU A 345 6.08 -5.35 15.16
N LYS A 346 6.42 -5.66 13.90
CA LYS A 346 7.79 -6.06 13.50
C LYS A 346 8.79 -4.95 13.76
N GLU A 347 8.48 -3.69 13.44
CA GLU A 347 9.33 -2.54 13.72
C GLU A 347 9.57 -2.37 15.22
N MET A 348 8.53 -2.50 16.03
CA MET A 348 8.64 -2.43 17.48
C MET A 348 9.52 -3.56 18.04
N ILE A 349 9.27 -4.81 17.65
CA ILE A 349 10.07 -5.97 18.08
C ILE A 349 11.53 -5.79 17.69
N SER A 350 11.83 -5.49 16.42
CA SER A 350 13.20 -5.34 15.94
C SER A 350 13.95 -4.19 16.61
N SER A 351 13.25 -3.09 16.94
CA SER A 351 13.81 -1.97 17.68
C SER A 351 14.11 -2.34 19.15
N MET A 352 13.27 -3.16 19.77
CA MET A 352 13.53 -3.69 21.11
C MET A 352 14.67 -4.71 21.11
N GLN A 353 14.75 -5.59 20.09
CA GLN A 353 15.83 -6.55 19.92
C GLN A 353 17.20 -5.88 19.88
N ILE A 354 17.38 -4.90 18.96
CA ILE A 354 18.66 -4.21 18.83
C ILE A 354 19.03 -3.43 20.09
N ARG A 355 18.04 -2.81 20.74
CA ARG A 355 18.26 -2.09 22.01
C ARG A 355 18.69 -3.05 23.13
N ALA A 356 17.94 -4.14 23.34
CA ALA A 356 18.27 -5.14 24.37
C ALA A 356 19.65 -5.76 24.10
N TYR A 357 19.94 -6.11 22.83
CA TYR A 357 21.22 -6.66 22.44
C TYR A 357 22.38 -5.72 22.67
N TYR A 358 22.23 -4.45 22.31
CA TYR A 358 23.24 -3.42 22.57
C TYR A 358 23.59 -3.29 24.04
N TYR A 359 22.60 -3.29 24.93
CA TYR A 359 22.82 -3.23 26.38
C TYR A 359 23.44 -4.50 26.96
N GLU A 360 23.04 -5.69 26.49
CA GLU A 360 23.66 -6.94 26.98
C GLU A 360 25.11 -7.07 26.52
N LEU A 361 25.41 -6.72 25.26
CA LEU A 361 26.80 -6.69 24.78
C LEU A 361 27.66 -5.71 25.59
N HIS A 362 27.12 -4.54 25.89
CA HIS A 362 27.85 -3.55 26.68
C HIS A 362 28.20 -4.04 28.12
N LYS A 363 27.30 -4.82 28.74
CA LYS A 363 27.58 -5.49 30.04
C LYS A 363 28.69 -6.53 29.94
N LEU A 364 28.93 -7.07 28.77
CA LEU A 364 29.95 -8.07 28.46
C LEU A 364 31.22 -7.45 27.86
N ASP A 365 31.39 -6.15 28.02
CA ASP A 365 32.53 -5.36 27.48
C ASP A 365 32.68 -5.50 25.94
N LYS A 366 31.55 -5.77 25.24
CA LYS A 366 31.48 -5.81 23.78
C LYS A 366 30.74 -4.58 23.24
N ARG A 367 31.18 -4.07 22.10
CA ARG A 367 30.49 -2.98 21.40
C ARG A 367 30.10 -3.41 20.01
N LEU A 368 28.85 -3.18 19.66
CA LEU A 368 28.33 -3.56 18.35
C LEU A 368 29.04 -2.82 17.21
N GLU A 369 29.42 -1.56 17.43
CA GLU A 369 30.20 -0.76 16.47
C GLU A 369 31.56 -1.40 16.18
N ASN A 370 32.23 -2.00 17.18
CA ASN A 370 33.52 -2.70 17.00
C ASN A 370 33.33 -3.98 16.16
N ILE A 371 32.19 -4.65 16.31
CA ILE A 371 31.86 -5.86 15.53
C ILE A 371 31.65 -5.48 14.06
N PHE A 372 30.92 -4.38 13.79
CA PHE A 372 30.78 -3.87 12.42
C PHE A 372 32.11 -3.44 11.82
N LYS A 373 32.98 -2.76 12.62
CA LYS A 373 34.29 -2.37 12.17
C LYS A 373 35.15 -3.59 11.82
N TRP A 374 35.18 -4.61 12.70
CA TRP A 374 35.85 -5.87 12.44
C TRP A 374 35.38 -6.52 11.13
N PHE A 375 34.06 -6.52 10.85
CA PHE A 375 33.51 -7.08 9.62
C PHE A 375 34.10 -6.40 8.38
N PHE A 376 34.13 -5.07 8.33
CA PHE A 376 34.61 -4.34 7.16
C PHE A 376 36.12 -4.37 7.01
N GLU A 377 36.88 -4.18 8.11
CA GLU A 377 38.33 -4.00 8.04
C GLU A 377 39.11 -5.32 8.09
N GLU A 378 38.57 -6.34 8.75
CA GLU A 378 39.30 -7.61 8.93
C GLU A 378 38.62 -8.79 8.22
N TYR A 379 37.32 -9.01 8.47
CA TYR A 379 36.63 -10.21 7.96
C TYR A 379 36.58 -10.23 6.43
N LEU A 380 36.15 -9.14 5.77
CA LEU A 380 36.07 -9.07 4.30
C LEU A 380 37.43 -9.29 3.65
N ASN A 381 38.50 -8.76 4.23
CA ASN A 381 39.84 -8.99 3.73
C ASN A 381 40.30 -10.45 3.94
N ASN A 382 40.12 -11.00 5.12
CA ASN A 382 40.61 -12.32 5.46
C ASN A 382 39.91 -13.42 4.65
N GLU A 383 38.58 -13.36 4.55
CA GLU A 383 37.77 -14.39 3.89
C GLU A 383 37.70 -14.21 2.36
N PHE A 384 37.52 -12.99 1.88
CA PHE A 384 37.24 -12.73 0.45
C PHE A 384 38.34 -11.94 -0.27
N LYS A 385 39.44 -11.60 0.42
CA LYS A 385 40.51 -10.75 -0.13
C LYS A 385 40.01 -9.37 -0.61
N ALA A 386 38.98 -8.87 0.04
CA ALA A 386 38.39 -7.57 -0.26
C ALA A 386 39.06 -6.49 0.62
N GLU A 387 40.15 -5.93 0.09
CA GLU A 387 40.95 -4.93 0.80
C GLU A 387 40.38 -3.50 0.66
N GLY A 388 40.75 -2.63 1.60
CA GLY A 388 40.49 -1.20 1.51
C GLY A 388 39.21 -0.72 2.19
N PHE A 389 38.33 -1.61 2.68
CA PHE A 389 37.19 -1.22 3.47
C PHE A 389 37.61 -0.62 4.82
N SER A 390 37.00 0.49 5.22
CA SER A 390 37.24 1.13 6.51
C SER A 390 35.95 1.71 7.09
N LEU A 391 35.81 1.63 8.41
CA LEU A 391 34.65 2.13 9.15
C LEU A 391 35.13 2.93 10.37
N LEU A 392 34.82 4.22 10.39
CA LEU A 392 35.04 5.04 11.56
C LEU A 392 33.89 4.85 12.56
N ILE A 393 34.22 4.55 13.79
CA ILE A 393 33.25 4.35 14.85
C ILE A 393 33.33 5.46 15.90
N PRO A 394 32.20 5.87 16.52
CA PRO A 394 32.22 6.87 17.57
C PRO A 394 32.87 6.34 18.86
N SER A 395 33.41 7.25 19.70
CA SER A 395 33.85 6.87 21.03
C SER A 395 32.70 6.34 21.88
N SER A 396 33.01 5.46 22.85
CA SER A 396 32.02 4.99 23.84
C SER A 396 31.40 6.14 24.61
N GLU A 397 32.18 7.16 24.91
CA GLU A 397 31.81 8.33 25.72
C GLU A 397 31.04 9.39 24.93
N SER A 398 30.96 9.27 23.60
CA SER A 398 30.22 10.22 22.76
C SER A 398 28.73 10.21 23.09
N SER A 399 28.09 11.37 23.03
CA SER A 399 26.64 11.50 23.12
C SER A 399 25.94 10.78 21.96
N PHE A 400 24.69 10.37 22.14
CA PHE A 400 23.91 9.74 21.04
C PHE A 400 23.79 10.66 19.82
N LEU A 401 23.76 11.98 20.01
CA LEU A 401 23.80 12.94 18.90
C LEU A 401 25.08 12.84 18.08
N GLU A 402 26.24 12.76 18.73
CA GLU A 402 27.54 12.60 18.07
C GLU A 402 27.68 11.24 17.42
N LYS A 403 27.23 10.17 18.11
CA LYS A 403 27.17 8.81 17.57
C LYS A 403 26.32 8.78 16.28
N MET A 404 25.14 9.42 16.28
CA MET A 404 24.29 9.53 15.09
C MET A 404 24.98 10.22 13.92
N ARG A 405 25.64 11.38 14.17
CA ARG A 405 26.33 12.13 13.11
C ARG A 405 27.46 11.31 12.48
N THR A 406 28.26 10.66 13.30
CA THR A 406 29.36 9.79 12.84
C THR A 406 28.78 8.64 12.00
N MET A 407 27.86 7.86 12.57
CA MET A 407 27.36 6.66 11.91
C MET A 407 26.50 6.94 10.67
N CYS A 408 25.78 8.07 10.61
CA CYS A 408 25.08 8.47 9.37
C CYS A 408 26.07 8.78 8.24
N SER A 409 27.21 9.43 8.54
CA SER A 409 28.26 9.67 7.56
C SER A 409 28.92 8.37 7.10
N GLU A 410 29.19 7.47 8.05
CA GLU A 410 29.80 6.18 7.76
C GLU A 410 28.91 5.23 6.97
N LEU A 411 27.58 5.28 7.17
CA LEU A 411 26.65 4.56 6.33
C LEU A 411 26.82 4.91 4.84
N ASP A 412 26.90 6.20 4.53
CA ASP A 412 27.13 6.68 3.17
C ASP A 412 28.52 6.30 2.65
N SER A 413 29.52 6.35 3.51
CA SER A 413 30.90 5.98 3.18
C SER A 413 31.02 4.51 2.78
N ILE A 414 30.49 3.61 3.61
CA ILE A 414 30.52 2.16 3.36
C ILE A 414 29.76 1.79 2.08
N LEU A 415 28.60 2.38 1.84
CA LEU A 415 27.86 2.11 0.61
C LEU A 415 28.65 2.56 -0.62
N ARG A 416 29.36 3.68 -0.58
CA ARG A 416 30.25 4.12 -1.67
C ARG A 416 31.47 3.21 -1.84
N GLN A 417 32.10 2.79 -0.73
CA GLN A 417 33.19 1.84 -0.77
C GLN A 417 32.78 0.54 -1.45
N PHE A 418 31.58 0.02 -1.07
CA PHE A 418 31.03 -1.18 -1.70
C PHE A 418 30.74 -0.97 -3.20
N MET A 419 30.14 0.18 -3.59
CA MET A 419 29.93 0.51 -5.01
C MET A 419 31.24 0.52 -5.81
N LEU A 420 32.30 1.15 -5.27
CA LEU A 420 33.62 1.17 -5.92
C LEU A 420 34.18 -0.25 -6.06
N PHE A 421 34.09 -1.04 -4.99
CA PHE A 421 34.57 -2.42 -5.02
C PHE A 421 33.83 -3.31 -6.02
N VAL A 422 32.50 -3.18 -6.13
CA VAL A 422 31.70 -3.92 -7.12
C VAL A 422 32.09 -3.53 -8.55
N ASN A 423 32.28 -2.24 -8.80
CA ASN A 423 32.54 -1.71 -10.14
C ASN A 423 34.00 -1.90 -10.61
N ASN A 424 34.96 -1.80 -9.71
CA ASN A 424 36.39 -1.73 -10.06
C ASN A 424 37.20 -2.92 -9.53
N GLY A 425 36.66 -3.70 -8.58
CA GLY A 425 37.37 -4.77 -7.88
C GLY A 425 38.27 -4.28 -6.74
N GLU A 426 38.38 -2.96 -6.55
CA GLU A 426 39.17 -2.30 -5.51
C GLU A 426 38.51 -0.99 -5.04
N ILE A 427 38.92 -0.49 -3.89
CA ILE A 427 38.45 0.80 -3.36
C ILE A 427 39.51 1.85 -3.62
N ASP A 428 39.32 2.67 -4.65
CA ASP A 428 40.13 3.82 -4.95
C ASP A 428 39.77 4.98 -4.00
N MET A 429 40.69 5.31 -3.10
CA MET A 429 40.47 6.35 -2.09
C MET A 429 40.37 7.76 -2.70
N GLU A 430 41.04 8.02 -3.85
CA GLU A 430 40.94 9.31 -4.53
C GLU A 430 39.57 9.48 -5.17
N LEU A 431 39.01 8.41 -5.77
CA LEU A 431 37.63 8.41 -6.26
C LEU A 431 36.61 8.56 -5.13
N LEU A 432 36.86 7.95 -3.98
CA LEU A 432 35.99 8.09 -2.82
C LEU A 432 35.94 9.55 -2.31
N GLU A 433 37.11 10.25 -2.28
CA GLU A 433 37.20 11.66 -1.87
C GLU A 433 36.51 12.62 -2.86
N ILE A 434 36.56 12.36 -4.14
CA ILE A 434 35.95 13.17 -5.19
C ILE A 434 34.41 13.02 -5.16
N SER A 435 33.91 11.87 -4.78
CA SER A 435 32.47 11.58 -4.69
C SER A 435 31.76 12.37 -3.60
N ARG A 436 31.14 13.49 -3.98
CA ARG A 436 30.51 14.43 -3.03
C ARG A 436 29.06 14.10 -2.68
N ASN A 437 28.35 13.37 -3.54
CA ASN A 437 26.92 13.09 -3.35
C ASN A 437 26.74 11.81 -2.53
N SER A 438 25.78 11.82 -1.63
CA SER A 438 25.33 10.60 -0.96
C SER A 438 24.77 9.61 -1.98
N PRO A 439 25.14 8.33 -1.89
CA PRO A 439 24.62 7.31 -2.81
C PRO A 439 23.11 7.17 -2.67
N LEU A 440 22.45 6.92 -3.79
CA LEU A 440 21.06 6.53 -3.78
C LEU A 440 20.97 5.04 -3.44
N ILE A 441 20.02 4.67 -2.59
CA ILE A 441 19.86 3.27 -2.20
C ILE A 441 19.55 2.38 -3.41
N GLU A 442 18.79 2.91 -4.35
CA GLU A 442 18.41 2.26 -5.61
C GLU A 442 19.55 2.07 -6.60
N ASP A 443 20.66 2.79 -6.44
CA ASP A 443 21.82 2.74 -7.35
C ASP A 443 22.95 1.86 -6.82
N ILE A 444 22.85 1.28 -5.62
CA ILE A 444 23.87 0.43 -5.04
C ILE A 444 23.93 -0.90 -5.83
N PRO A 445 25.00 -1.20 -6.58
CA PRO A 445 25.05 -2.36 -7.44
C PRO A 445 25.21 -3.68 -6.66
N SER A 446 24.88 -4.80 -7.33
CA SER A 446 25.22 -6.16 -6.92
C SER A 446 26.34 -6.71 -7.80
N PHE A 447 27.09 -7.72 -7.32
CA PHE A 447 27.98 -8.53 -8.18
C PHE A 447 27.22 -9.32 -9.24
N PHE A 448 25.91 -9.53 -9.07
CA PHE A 448 25.08 -10.39 -9.92
C PHE A 448 24.22 -9.56 -10.86
N VAL A 449 24.28 -9.88 -12.16
CA VAL A 449 23.47 -9.21 -13.19
C VAL A 449 21.98 -9.47 -12.97
N LYS A 450 21.60 -10.67 -12.50
CA LYS A 450 20.21 -11.06 -12.23
C LYS A 450 20.10 -11.48 -10.76
N LYS A 451 20.03 -10.51 -9.84
CA LYS A 451 19.86 -10.82 -8.41
C LYS A 451 18.41 -10.93 -8.02
N TYR A 452 17.59 -9.97 -8.38
CA TYR A 452 16.18 -9.88 -8.01
C TYR A 452 15.28 -9.89 -9.24
N GLY A 453 14.14 -10.58 -9.13
CA GLY A 453 13.09 -10.64 -10.15
C GLY A 453 11.78 -10.04 -9.65
N TYR A 454 11.03 -9.41 -10.58
CA TYR A 454 9.74 -8.78 -10.30
C TYR A 454 8.73 -9.14 -11.37
N ILE A 455 7.57 -9.64 -10.96
CA ILE A 455 6.47 -9.92 -11.88
C ILE A 455 5.84 -8.59 -12.31
N VAL A 456 5.76 -8.36 -13.62
CA VAL A 456 5.14 -7.17 -14.22
C VAL A 456 3.96 -7.52 -15.12
N ASP A 457 3.78 -8.80 -15.43
CA ASP A 457 2.68 -9.30 -16.23
C ASP A 457 1.37 -9.28 -15.45
N THR A 458 0.37 -8.57 -15.99
CA THR A 458 -0.93 -8.39 -15.32
C THR A 458 -1.70 -9.70 -15.17
N GLU A 459 -1.49 -10.67 -16.08
CA GLU A 459 -2.12 -11.99 -16.01
C GLU A 459 -1.57 -12.76 -14.80
N LEU A 460 -0.24 -12.81 -14.62
CA LEU A 460 0.37 -13.46 -13.47
C LEU A 460 0.01 -12.79 -12.15
N LEU A 461 -0.10 -11.46 -12.13
CA LEU A 461 -0.57 -10.73 -10.95
C LEU A 461 -2.03 -11.06 -10.60
N ASN A 462 -2.91 -11.19 -11.61
CA ASN A 462 -4.29 -11.61 -11.40
C ASN A 462 -4.38 -13.07 -10.92
N ILE A 463 -3.56 -13.97 -11.46
CA ILE A 463 -3.45 -15.34 -10.98
C ILE A 463 -3.03 -15.35 -9.50
N SER A 464 -1.99 -14.61 -9.15
CA SER A 464 -1.52 -14.50 -7.75
C SER A 464 -2.61 -13.98 -6.82
N TYR A 465 -3.39 -13.00 -7.26
CA TYR A 465 -4.53 -12.49 -6.49
C TYR A 465 -5.60 -13.57 -6.28
N LEU A 466 -6.00 -14.32 -7.32
CA LEU A 466 -6.98 -15.38 -7.21
C LEU A 466 -6.54 -16.50 -6.27
N LEU A 467 -5.23 -16.84 -6.29
CA LEU A 467 -4.68 -17.93 -5.48
C LEU A 467 -4.52 -17.54 -3.99
N PHE A 468 -4.00 -16.34 -3.71
CA PHE A 468 -3.46 -16.04 -2.38
C PHE A 468 -4.19 -14.91 -1.64
N SER A 469 -5.06 -14.14 -2.30
CA SER A 469 -5.81 -13.09 -1.62
C SER A 469 -7.01 -13.65 -0.86
N ASP A 470 -7.18 -13.20 0.38
CA ASP A 470 -8.38 -13.42 1.19
C ASP A 470 -9.63 -12.69 0.65
N GLN A 471 -9.43 -11.77 -0.29
CA GLN A 471 -10.48 -10.99 -0.97
C GLN A 471 -10.81 -11.52 -2.38
N SER A 472 -10.18 -12.62 -2.80
CA SER A 472 -10.51 -13.21 -4.11
C SER A 472 -11.86 -13.92 -4.05
N GLU A 473 -12.53 -14.01 -5.20
CA GLU A 473 -13.79 -14.75 -5.28
C GLU A 473 -13.63 -16.25 -4.97
N LEU A 474 -12.42 -16.80 -5.10
CA LEU A 474 -12.11 -18.20 -4.77
C LEU A 474 -11.78 -18.42 -3.29
N ALA A 475 -11.62 -17.37 -2.49
CA ALA A 475 -11.29 -17.48 -1.07
C ALA A 475 -12.43 -18.05 -0.22
N TYR A 476 -13.68 -17.91 -0.68
CA TYR A 476 -14.85 -18.37 0.08
C TYR A 476 -15.49 -19.62 -0.54
N VAL A 477 -15.55 -20.68 0.26
CA VAL A 477 -16.33 -21.90 -0.05
C VAL A 477 -17.22 -22.19 1.15
N GLU A 478 -18.54 -22.36 0.94
CA GLU A 478 -19.54 -22.47 2.00
C GLU A 478 -19.27 -23.66 2.95
N SER A 479 -18.78 -24.76 2.42
CA SER A 479 -18.47 -25.98 3.18
C SER A 479 -17.12 -25.93 3.94
N LYS A 480 -16.25 -24.94 3.68
CA LYS A 480 -14.86 -24.88 4.15
C LYS A 480 -14.49 -23.45 4.53
N LYS A 481 -14.96 -22.99 5.69
CA LYS A 481 -14.79 -21.60 6.17
C LYS A 481 -13.47 -21.32 6.89
N ASP A 482 -12.66 -22.35 7.16
CA ASP A 482 -11.46 -22.25 7.99
C ASP A 482 -10.21 -21.80 7.21
N TYR A 483 -10.32 -21.66 5.89
CA TYR A 483 -9.21 -21.27 5.00
C TYR A 483 -9.33 -19.82 4.57
N ASN A 484 -8.21 -19.09 4.62
CA ASN A 484 -8.18 -17.66 4.28
C ASN A 484 -8.06 -17.39 2.78
N ASN A 485 -7.56 -18.34 1.99
CA ASN A 485 -7.39 -18.19 0.55
C ASN A 485 -7.50 -19.52 -0.18
N PHE A 486 -7.64 -19.45 -1.51
CA PHE A 486 -7.80 -20.61 -2.37
C PHE A 486 -6.58 -21.55 -2.33
N ALA A 487 -5.37 -21.01 -2.27
CA ALA A 487 -4.16 -21.82 -2.25
C ALA A 487 -4.09 -22.68 -0.99
N ASP A 488 -4.42 -22.13 0.17
CA ASP A 488 -4.45 -22.89 1.43
C ASP A 488 -5.54 -23.95 1.41
N LEU A 489 -6.71 -23.63 0.87
CA LEU A 489 -7.80 -24.61 0.73
C LEU A 489 -7.35 -25.83 -0.10
N ILE A 490 -6.84 -25.61 -1.32
CA ILE A 490 -6.47 -26.71 -2.23
C ILE A 490 -5.22 -27.48 -1.76
N LYS A 491 -4.33 -26.86 -0.97
CA LYS A 491 -3.18 -27.57 -0.37
C LYS A 491 -3.60 -28.56 0.72
N ASN A 492 -4.71 -28.30 1.41
CA ASN A 492 -5.12 -29.04 2.59
C ASN A 492 -6.36 -29.91 2.39
N GLU A 493 -7.17 -29.65 1.35
CA GLU A 493 -8.44 -30.33 1.11
C GLU A 493 -8.55 -30.85 -0.32
N ASP A 494 -9.25 -31.97 -0.46
CA ASP A 494 -9.62 -32.54 -1.75
C ASP A 494 -10.92 -31.88 -2.25
N MET A 495 -10.81 -30.99 -3.23
CA MET A 495 -11.91 -30.18 -3.76
C MET A 495 -12.22 -30.55 -5.20
N LEU A 496 -13.51 -30.60 -5.55
CA LEU A 496 -14.03 -30.79 -6.90
C LEU A 496 -14.51 -29.44 -7.45
N PHE A 497 -14.59 -29.28 -8.78
CA PHE A 497 -15.22 -28.12 -9.40
C PHE A 497 -16.67 -27.91 -8.95
N SER A 498 -17.40 -29.00 -8.68
CA SER A 498 -18.78 -28.98 -8.19
C SER A 498 -18.95 -28.42 -6.77
N ASP A 499 -17.88 -28.28 -6.00
CA ASP A 499 -17.93 -27.73 -4.65
C ASP A 499 -17.94 -26.21 -4.63
N PHE A 500 -17.73 -25.60 -5.79
CA PHE A 500 -17.67 -24.15 -5.98
C PHE A 500 -18.96 -23.62 -6.61
N PHE A 501 -19.30 -22.36 -6.32
CA PHE A 501 -20.43 -21.68 -6.91
C PHE A 501 -20.23 -21.46 -8.42
N GLU A 502 -21.32 -21.37 -9.18
CA GLU A 502 -21.29 -21.20 -10.63
C GLU A 502 -20.44 -20.01 -11.10
N TYR A 503 -20.48 -18.88 -10.37
CA TYR A 503 -19.66 -17.71 -10.68
C TYR A 503 -18.15 -17.94 -10.47
N GLN A 504 -17.76 -18.82 -9.53
CA GLN A 504 -16.37 -19.17 -9.26
C GLN A 504 -15.78 -20.14 -10.29
N VAL A 505 -16.65 -21.00 -10.89
CA VAL A 505 -16.21 -21.99 -11.88
C VAL A 505 -15.56 -21.33 -13.10
N LEU A 506 -15.92 -20.09 -13.42
CA LEU A 506 -15.28 -19.33 -14.49
C LEU A 506 -13.81 -19.10 -14.23
N SER A 507 -13.48 -18.63 -13.04
CA SER A 507 -12.09 -18.38 -12.63
C SER A 507 -11.33 -19.68 -12.48
N LEU A 508 -11.96 -20.77 -12.05
CA LEU A 508 -11.35 -22.09 -12.04
C LEU A 508 -11.01 -22.58 -13.45
N ASN A 509 -11.94 -22.46 -14.41
CA ASN A 509 -11.69 -22.82 -15.81
C ASN A 509 -10.57 -21.96 -16.40
N TRP A 510 -10.56 -20.66 -16.11
CA TRP A 510 -9.48 -19.78 -16.55
C TRP A 510 -8.11 -20.19 -15.97
N LEU A 511 -8.04 -20.53 -14.68
CA LEU A 511 -6.81 -21.04 -14.06
C LEU A 511 -6.36 -22.38 -14.68
N LYS A 512 -7.32 -23.23 -15.06
CA LYS A 512 -7.06 -24.50 -15.76
C LYS A 512 -6.53 -24.26 -17.17
N ASP A 513 -7.14 -23.34 -17.93
CA ASP A 513 -6.69 -22.95 -19.28
C ASP A 513 -5.32 -22.32 -19.27
N LYS A 514 -4.96 -21.60 -18.20
CA LYS A 514 -3.61 -21.05 -17.95
C LYS A 514 -2.63 -22.08 -17.38
N ASN A 515 -3.08 -23.32 -17.24
CA ASN A 515 -2.25 -24.43 -16.76
C ASN A 515 -1.66 -24.19 -15.35
N ILE A 516 -2.42 -23.50 -14.49
CA ILE A 516 -2.10 -23.28 -13.08
C ILE A 516 -2.64 -24.38 -12.20
N ILE A 517 -3.84 -24.87 -12.53
CA ILE A 517 -4.50 -26.01 -11.88
C ILE A 517 -4.82 -27.09 -12.91
N HIS A 518 -4.98 -28.31 -12.43
CA HIS A 518 -5.47 -29.46 -13.20
C HIS A 518 -6.33 -30.36 -12.31
N GLU A 519 -7.12 -31.24 -12.92
CA GLU A 519 -7.82 -32.27 -12.21
C GLU A 519 -6.96 -33.55 -12.17
N ASP A 520 -6.86 -34.18 -11.01
CA ASP A 520 -6.24 -35.46 -10.87
C ASP A 520 -7.16 -36.61 -11.38
N LYS A 521 -6.72 -37.86 -11.29
CA LYS A 521 -7.50 -39.06 -11.72
C LYS A 521 -8.83 -39.25 -10.98
N HIS A 522 -9.02 -38.56 -9.85
CA HIS A 522 -10.24 -38.61 -9.05
C HIS A 522 -11.12 -37.37 -9.26
N GLY A 523 -10.71 -36.43 -10.13
CA GLY A 523 -11.38 -35.17 -10.41
C GLY A 523 -11.05 -34.05 -9.41
N TYR A 524 -10.15 -34.28 -8.47
CA TYR A 524 -9.76 -33.25 -7.51
C TYR A 524 -8.86 -32.19 -8.11
N ILE A 525 -9.06 -30.96 -7.73
CA ILE A 525 -8.25 -29.81 -8.16
C ILE A 525 -6.84 -29.93 -7.55
N ARG A 526 -5.82 -29.82 -8.40
CA ARG A 526 -4.41 -29.84 -8.00
C ARG A 526 -3.65 -28.69 -8.65
N PHE A 527 -2.64 -28.17 -7.96
CA PHE A 527 -1.77 -27.13 -8.45
C PHE A 527 -0.62 -27.66 -9.29
N ARG A 528 -0.21 -26.90 -10.29
CA ARG A 528 1.10 -27.01 -10.89
C ARG A 528 2.11 -26.28 -9.99
N MET A 529 2.71 -27.03 -9.07
CA MET A 529 3.47 -26.47 -7.93
C MET A 529 4.64 -25.59 -8.32
N GLU A 530 5.25 -25.80 -9.49
CA GLU A 530 6.42 -25.02 -9.92
C GLU A 530 6.07 -23.52 -10.07
N ILE A 531 5.05 -23.22 -10.87
CA ILE A 531 4.61 -21.84 -11.07
C ILE A 531 3.97 -21.27 -9.78
N VAL A 532 3.19 -22.06 -9.06
CA VAL A 532 2.50 -21.62 -7.85
C VAL A 532 3.49 -21.19 -6.77
N ARG A 533 4.63 -21.89 -6.59
CA ARG A 533 5.69 -21.50 -5.65
C ARG A 533 6.34 -20.17 -6.01
N ILE A 534 6.58 -19.90 -7.30
CA ILE A 534 7.14 -18.63 -7.76
C ILE A 534 6.15 -17.49 -7.49
N LEU A 535 4.87 -17.72 -7.80
CA LEU A 535 3.82 -16.73 -7.57
C LEU A 535 3.58 -16.47 -6.07
N GLU A 536 3.62 -17.52 -5.24
CA GLU A 536 3.48 -17.42 -3.78
C GLU A 536 4.64 -16.64 -3.16
N ASP A 537 5.87 -16.95 -3.60
CA ASP A 537 7.07 -16.25 -3.14
C ASP A 537 7.01 -14.75 -3.47
N PHE A 538 6.61 -14.42 -4.70
CA PHE A 538 6.42 -13.03 -5.10
C PHE A 538 5.26 -12.34 -4.35
N TYR A 539 4.11 -13.01 -4.22
CA TYR A 539 2.95 -12.45 -3.53
C TYR A 539 3.25 -12.06 -2.08
N ASN A 540 4.01 -12.92 -1.40
CA ASN A 540 4.35 -12.72 0.01
C ASN A 540 5.48 -11.71 0.24
N ASN A 541 6.35 -11.48 -0.75
CA ASN A 541 7.59 -10.71 -0.54
C ASN A 541 7.79 -9.57 -1.54
N ASP A 542 6.93 -9.43 -2.56
CA ASP A 542 7.05 -8.46 -3.66
C ASP A 542 8.38 -8.57 -4.46
N VAL A 543 9.13 -9.67 -4.30
CA VAL A 543 10.41 -9.94 -4.95
C VAL A 543 10.72 -11.43 -5.02
N ILE A 544 11.37 -11.85 -6.11
CA ILE A 544 11.94 -13.19 -6.30
C ILE A 544 13.46 -13.06 -6.24
N CYS A 545 14.12 -13.82 -5.36
CA CYS A 545 15.58 -13.86 -5.30
C CYS A 545 16.13 -14.84 -6.33
N LEU A 546 16.45 -14.36 -7.53
CA LEU A 546 16.83 -15.18 -8.69
C LEU A 546 18.08 -16.02 -8.45
N SER A 547 19.04 -15.52 -7.67
CA SER A 547 20.27 -16.25 -7.30
C SER A 547 20.02 -17.56 -6.56
N TYR A 548 18.84 -17.73 -5.94
CA TYR A 548 18.47 -18.96 -5.23
C TYR A 548 17.57 -19.91 -6.04
N TYR A 549 17.09 -19.48 -7.23
CA TYR A 549 16.32 -20.31 -8.17
C TYR A 549 17.20 -20.87 -9.27
N LYS A 550 18.31 -21.55 -8.89
CA LYS A 550 19.21 -22.19 -9.86
C LYS A 550 18.45 -23.24 -10.69
N ASN A 551 18.63 -23.23 -12.02
CA ASN A 551 18.08 -24.19 -12.98
C ASN A 551 16.54 -24.25 -13.06
N SER A 552 15.84 -23.13 -12.98
CA SER A 552 14.40 -23.06 -13.23
C SER A 552 14.13 -22.65 -14.68
N ASP A 553 13.90 -23.65 -15.56
CA ASP A 553 13.54 -23.41 -16.96
C ASP A 553 12.30 -22.50 -17.10
N LEU A 554 11.33 -22.67 -16.19
CA LEU A 554 10.12 -21.83 -16.15
C LEU A 554 10.44 -20.37 -15.85
N LEU A 555 11.32 -20.10 -14.89
CA LEU A 555 11.68 -18.73 -14.53
C LEU A 555 12.45 -18.04 -15.66
N ASP A 556 13.35 -18.76 -16.32
CA ASP A 556 14.07 -18.26 -17.51
C ASP A 556 13.11 -17.98 -18.67
N GLU A 557 12.09 -18.81 -18.87
CA GLU A 557 11.01 -18.58 -19.83
C GLU A 557 10.23 -17.29 -19.49
N LEU A 558 9.83 -17.10 -18.22
CA LEU A 558 9.12 -15.90 -17.77
C LEU A 558 9.94 -14.62 -17.96
N ILE A 559 11.25 -14.68 -17.74
CA ILE A 559 12.18 -13.57 -17.99
C ILE A 559 12.28 -13.29 -19.50
N THR A 560 12.48 -14.33 -20.31
CA THR A 560 12.59 -14.20 -21.77
C THR A 560 11.33 -13.59 -22.38
N ASN A 561 10.16 -13.98 -21.88
CA ASN A 561 8.85 -13.46 -22.30
C ASN A 561 8.51 -12.09 -21.65
N LYS A 562 9.46 -11.49 -20.92
CA LYS A 562 9.29 -10.19 -20.23
C LYS A 562 8.12 -10.15 -19.24
N LYS A 563 7.67 -11.27 -18.73
CA LYS A 563 6.68 -11.39 -17.66
C LYS A 563 7.30 -11.12 -16.29
N VAL A 564 8.59 -11.42 -16.15
CA VAL A 564 9.46 -11.09 -15.02
C VAL A 564 10.58 -10.19 -15.52
N ILE A 565 10.78 -9.05 -14.86
CA ILE A 565 11.95 -8.20 -15.05
C ILE A 565 12.96 -8.46 -13.93
N PHE A 566 14.23 -8.15 -14.15
CA PHE A 566 15.27 -8.35 -13.15
C PHE A 566 16.05 -7.06 -12.86
N GLU A 567 16.66 -7.02 -11.69
CA GLU A 567 17.56 -5.95 -11.23
C GLU A 567 18.85 -6.52 -10.65
N SER A 568 19.90 -5.69 -10.75
CA SER A 568 21.27 -5.95 -10.29
C SER A 568 21.64 -4.92 -9.20
N THR A 569 20.96 -4.99 -8.05
CA THR A 569 21.16 -4.06 -6.93
C THR A 569 21.43 -4.82 -5.63
N LEU A 570 22.13 -4.18 -4.69
CA LEU A 570 22.42 -4.76 -3.37
C LEU A 570 21.10 -5.05 -2.60
N PHE A 571 20.17 -4.13 -2.66
CA PHE A 571 18.87 -4.22 -2.01
C PHE A 571 17.75 -4.43 -3.03
N SER A 572 16.78 -5.28 -2.71
CA SER A 572 15.55 -5.42 -3.49
C SER A 572 14.67 -4.15 -3.39
N LYS A 573 13.72 -3.96 -4.34
CA LYS A 573 12.77 -2.81 -4.29
C LYS A 573 12.04 -2.65 -2.96
N PRO A 574 11.49 -3.71 -2.33
CA PRO A 574 10.91 -3.58 -1.00
C PRO A 574 11.92 -3.10 0.05
N GLU A 575 13.16 -3.60 0.01
CA GLU A 575 14.24 -3.18 0.91
C GLU A 575 14.67 -1.73 0.65
N GLN A 576 14.80 -1.32 -0.63
CA GLN A 576 15.07 0.07 -1.01
C GLN A 576 13.99 1.01 -0.49
N ASP A 577 12.72 0.62 -0.61
CA ASP A 577 11.59 1.40 -0.13
C ASP A 577 11.59 1.53 1.40
N TYR A 578 11.88 0.45 2.11
CA TYR A 578 12.03 0.47 3.56
C TYR A 578 13.20 1.38 4.00
N LEU A 579 14.37 1.26 3.36
CA LEU A 579 15.53 2.10 3.65
C LEU A 579 15.25 3.58 3.34
N ASN A 580 14.60 3.89 2.23
CA ASN A 580 14.16 5.25 1.90
C ASN A 580 13.14 5.79 2.92
N TYR A 581 12.21 4.95 3.40
CA TYR A 581 11.25 5.32 4.45
C TYR A 581 11.97 5.68 5.76
N ILE A 582 12.97 4.88 6.19
CA ILE A 582 13.70 5.14 7.45
C ILE A 582 14.69 6.28 7.33
N LEU A 583 15.50 6.33 6.26
CA LEU A 583 16.68 7.16 6.19
C LEU A 583 16.43 8.57 5.64
N ASN A 584 15.48 8.71 4.70
CA ASN A 584 15.29 9.97 3.98
C ASN A 584 13.82 10.25 3.66
N ASP A 585 13.52 11.42 3.12
CA ASP A 585 12.17 11.84 2.71
C ASP A 585 12.03 12.04 1.19
N ARG A 586 12.86 11.34 0.39
CA ARG A 586 12.88 11.47 -1.08
C ARG A 586 11.64 10.83 -1.70
N LYS A 587 11.32 9.60 -1.29
CA LYS A 587 10.21 8.82 -1.82
C LYS A 587 8.96 8.93 -0.96
N PHE A 588 9.12 8.91 0.36
CA PHE A 588 8.03 8.86 1.34
C PHE A 588 8.06 10.06 2.29
N ASP A 589 6.89 10.58 2.63
CA ASP A 589 6.74 11.74 3.52
C ASP A 589 6.41 11.34 4.98
N ASN A 590 5.98 10.10 5.22
CA ASN A 590 5.53 9.61 6.54
C ASN A 590 6.63 8.93 7.35
N GLY A 591 7.86 8.82 6.84
CA GLY A 591 9.00 8.19 7.51
C GLY A 591 9.70 9.10 8.52
N PRO A 592 10.57 8.52 9.38
CA PRO A 592 11.37 9.28 10.37
C PRO A 592 12.51 10.10 9.73
N ALA A 593 12.96 9.74 8.51
CA ALA A 593 14.02 10.41 7.74
C ALA A 593 15.29 10.68 8.57
N ILE A 594 15.74 9.67 9.33
CA ILE A 594 16.78 9.84 10.37
C ILE A 594 18.09 10.41 9.81
N ARG A 595 18.53 9.95 8.62
CA ARG A 595 19.74 10.48 8.00
C ARG A 595 19.63 11.98 7.70
N ASN A 596 18.52 12.41 7.09
CA ASN A 596 18.32 13.83 6.76
C ASN A 596 18.25 14.69 8.01
N LYS A 597 17.64 14.19 9.09
CA LYS A 597 17.54 14.85 10.39
C LYS A 597 18.93 15.20 10.97
N TYR A 598 19.92 14.29 10.87
CA TYR A 598 21.24 14.46 11.45
C TYR A 598 22.26 15.10 10.51
N SER A 599 22.13 14.92 9.20
CA SER A 599 23.01 15.53 8.21
C SER A 599 22.76 17.03 8.01
N HIS A 600 21.52 17.50 8.19
CA HIS A 600 21.14 18.90 7.96
C HIS A 600 20.95 19.73 9.24
N GLY A 601 21.28 19.18 10.41
CA GLY A 601 21.23 19.92 11.66
C GLY A 601 19.85 20.23 12.22
N ASN A 602 18.78 19.63 11.67
CA ASN A 602 17.40 19.79 12.14
C ASN A 602 17.08 18.89 13.34
N ASN A 603 17.99 18.83 14.31
CA ASN A 603 17.89 17.90 15.42
C ASN A 603 16.95 18.43 16.51
N THR A 604 16.24 17.52 17.15
CA THR A 604 15.57 17.78 18.42
C THR A 604 16.60 18.04 19.53
N GLN A 605 16.12 18.58 20.66
CA GLN A 605 16.94 18.66 21.88
C GLN A 605 16.69 17.50 22.86
N ARG A 606 15.85 16.53 22.47
CA ARG A 606 15.47 15.40 23.31
C ARG A 606 16.46 14.25 23.15
N ILE A 607 17.13 13.90 24.25
CA ILE A 607 18.16 12.86 24.27
C ILE A 607 17.57 11.48 23.93
N GLU A 608 16.38 11.19 24.42
CA GLU A 608 15.69 9.92 24.20
C GLU A 608 15.38 9.68 22.71
N GLU A 609 15.12 10.74 21.94
CA GLU A 609 14.93 10.63 20.50
C GLU A 609 16.26 10.28 19.79
N HIS A 610 17.38 10.87 20.22
CA HIS A 610 18.69 10.54 19.65
C HIS A 610 19.08 9.10 19.93
N GLU A 611 18.78 8.61 21.13
CA GLU A 611 19.03 7.23 21.53
C GLU A 611 18.19 6.27 20.68
N SER A 612 16.91 6.54 20.53
CA SER A 612 15.99 5.71 19.70
C SER A 612 16.42 5.69 18.23
N ASP A 613 16.73 6.87 17.66
CA ASP A 613 17.20 6.98 16.27
C ASP A 613 18.53 6.22 16.09
N TYR A 614 19.39 6.20 17.11
CA TYR A 614 20.67 5.49 17.07
C TYR A 614 20.48 3.97 16.98
N TYR A 615 19.59 3.39 17.78
CA TYR A 615 19.28 1.97 17.66
C TYR A 615 18.66 1.62 16.31
N GLN A 616 17.82 2.50 15.78
CA GLN A 616 17.26 2.32 14.44
C GLN A 616 18.38 2.34 13.36
N LEU A 617 19.38 3.22 13.50
CA LEU A 617 20.51 3.26 12.59
C LEU A 617 21.40 2.03 12.71
N LEU A 618 21.68 1.52 13.93
CA LEU A 618 22.43 0.28 14.13
C LEU A 618 21.71 -0.93 13.53
N LYS A 619 20.37 -0.97 13.58
CA LYS A 619 19.56 -1.98 12.89
C LYS A 619 19.80 -1.96 11.37
N ILE A 620 19.84 -0.77 10.78
CA ILE A 620 20.16 -0.61 9.35
C ILE A 620 21.59 -1.04 9.04
N PHE A 621 22.56 -0.71 9.90
CA PHE A 621 23.93 -1.20 9.75
C PHE A 621 24.03 -2.73 9.81
N ALA A 622 23.32 -3.38 10.73
CA ALA A 622 23.26 -4.84 10.78
C ALA A 622 22.70 -5.44 9.49
N LEU A 623 21.61 -4.86 8.95
CA LEU A 623 21.06 -5.29 7.66
C LEU A 623 22.07 -5.09 6.53
N MET A 624 22.75 -3.95 6.49
CA MET A 624 23.76 -3.66 5.45
C MET A 624 24.92 -4.66 5.51
N VAL A 625 25.42 -4.98 6.71
CA VAL A 625 26.47 -6.01 6.91
C VAL A 625 26.00 -7.36 6.37
N ILE A 626 24.78 -7.79 6.70
CA ILE A 626 24.22 -9.05 6.21
C ILE A 626 24.12 -9.08 4.68
N LYS A 627 23.63 -7.99 4.06
CA LYS A 627 23.48 -7.92 2.61
C LYS A 627 24.82 -7.90 1.87
N ILE A 628 25.81 -7.18 2.39
CA ILE A 628 27.16 -7.16 1.84
C ILE A 628 27.83 -8.53 2.00
N ASN A 629 27.67 -9.17 3.16
CA ASN A 629 28.19 -10.53 3.37
C ASN A 629 27.56 -11.54 2.41
N GLU A 630 26.25 -11.46 2.19
CA GLU A 630 25.54 -12.31 1.21
C GLU A 630 26.15 -12.18 -0.18
N GLU A 631 26.44 -10.95 -0.64
CA GLU A 631 27.06 -10.68 -1.94
C GLU A 631 28.42 -11.41 -2.08
N PHE A 632 29.28 -11.28 -1.09
CA PHE A 632 30.60 -11.92 -1.10
C PHE A 632 30.49 -13.46 -1.01
N CYS A 633 29.64 -14.00 -0.16
CA CYS A 633 29.42 -15.44 -0.03
C CYS A 633 28.87 -16.06 -1.33
N LEU A 634 27.90 -15.41 -1.97
CA LEU A 634 27.35 -15.88 -3.25
C LEU A 634 28.39 -15.83 -4.37
N LYS A 635 29.23 -14.77 -4.42
CA LYS A 635 30.30 -14.62 -5.40
C LYS A 635 31.36 -15.74 -5.24
N ASP A 636 31.78 -16.03 -4.00
CA ASP A 636 32.76 -17.06 -3.70
C ASP A 636 32.25 -18.46 -4.08
N ASN A 637 30.99 -18.76 -3.79
CA ASN A 637 30.36 -20.02 -4.18
C ASN A 637 30.36 -20.25 -5.70
N LEU A 638 30.12 -19.20 -6.52
CA LEU A 638 30.13 -19.32 -7.98
C LEU A 638 31.56 -19.59 -8.52
N THR A 639 32.56 -18.89 -7.95
CA THR A 639 33.95 -19.11 -8.35
C THR A 639 34.46 -20.52 -8.01
N ASN A 640 33.92 -21.12 -6.95
CA ASN A 640 34.24 -22.49 -6.55
C ASN A 640 33.47 -23.53 -7.37
N ASP A 641 32.24 -23.29 -7.79
CA ASP A 641 31.43 -24.16 -8.68
C ASP A 641 32.03 -24.21 -10.12
N ASP A 642 32.58 -23.08 -10.61
CA ASP A 642 33.24 -23.02 -11.94
C ASP A 642 34.63 -23.71 -11.98
N ASN A 643 35.20 -24.03 -10.81
CA ASN A 643 36.48 -24.72 -10.68
C ASN A 643 36.35 -26.23 -10.42
N LEU A 644 35.11 -26.77 -10.31
CA LEU A 644 34.79 -28.20 -10.17
C LEU A 644 34.25 -28.77 -11.49
#